data_7f8f6c9f684f496d8f1233e8f2d1978a
#
_entry.id   7f8f6c9f684f496d8f1233e8f2d1978a
#
_cell.length_a   1.000
_cell.length_b   1.000
_cell.length_c   1.000
_cell.angle_alpha   90.00
_cell.angle_beta   90.00
_cell.angle_gamma   90.00
#
_symmetry.space_group_name_H-M   'P 1'
#
loop_
_entity.id
_entity.type
_entity.pdbx_description
1 polymer ?
#
loop_
_entity_poly.entity_id
_entity_poly.type
_entity_poly.pdbx_seq_one_letter_code
_entity_poly.pdbx_strand_id
1 'polypeptide(L)'
;MNTTHPKAKSRFWWQLTTALTLGVLCAGPTVAQTMTPVYDDDGARRVRAHTQYLSSADLALLERAMDAADRKQWDAARQVASQISNASARDVVLWRSYVTKDNGAAFTDISRFISAHRDWPNQRGLQARAEEAMPSETMQPSDVIDWFQGREPVSGEGMIKLGEAYLRKGQDSSAKNWIRRAWIEGNFSLDRMSMISSKYGSHLTTDDHRKRASRLVWAGEYGQANAMSNWLSADYETLVSARIKLRQASKDADAAYNRVGSSLQRDSGLLFDRARWLRKRDREAEARPLLIMAAANLDGAAPASDEWWVERNYQAREALDAGNTQQAYQIASTHAMRKESVINYAEAEFLAGWIALRYLNKPDTAIEHFTRLREAVTAPISVARAHFWAGRAAERAGRTSEANRQYSTAAQYPMTFYGQIAAATVNPRGSLSLPSSRGASSSKQSFMDQSIVQAMQSLADVGAEGLLRTFAVAAAENFTDRDQFVLLTGFLRQLNQPALALRVAKRGVQKNIPVYDIAYPTISLPAYRGNGTPPESALIMGLTRQESEFEPEALSSAGARGLMQLMPATASLTARRHRISYGGKGDLFTPSTNLQLGMSHVSDLLTDFAGSFVLSIASYNAGGGRINQWISTYGDPRNANADVLDWIERIPFSETRNYVQRVLENTQVYRNILAGRDVPVGILADLKRGAHTEVAANDAQFSSSATSASAPASAPIAGVAPASQFSSGVVSSSPVYDDDEPAAAPAKKKVTKKTTKKKKKKKKRKPSN
;
A
#
# COMPACT_ATOMS: atom_id res chain seq x y z
N MET A 1 -51.46 -17.73 -10.13
CA MET A 1 -50.70 -18.90 -9.69
C MET A 1 -49.24 -18.67 -10.09
N ASN A 2 -48.45 -18.08 -9.23
CA ASN A 2 -47.03 -17.87 -9.41
C ASN A 2 -46.38 -18.12 -8.05
N THR A 3 -45.68 -19.23 -7.96
CA THR A 3 -44.91 -19.64 -6.79
C THR A 3 -43.44 -19.26 -6.99
N THR A 4 -42.97 -18.31 -6.20
CA THR A 4 -41.56 -17.99 -6.07
C THR A 4 -40.99 -18.79 -4.92
N HIS A 5 -39.95 -19.60 -5.18
CA HIS A 5 -39.16 -20.30 -4.15
C HIS A 5 -38.04 -19.43 -3.65
N PRO A 6 -37.79 -19.34 -2.33
CA PRO A 6 -36.57 -18.77 -1.77
C PRO A 6 -35.48 -19.84 -1.63
N LYS A 7 -34.23 -19.49 -1.99
CA LYS A 7 -33.03 -20.33 -1.81
C LYS A 7 -32.69 -20.41 -0.32
N ALA A 8 -32.79 -21.59 0.25
CA ALA A 8 -32.35 -21.93 1.59
C ALA A 8 -30.83 -22.07 1.67
N LYS A 9 -30.20 -21.40 2.65
CA LYS A 9 -28.84 -21.68 3.09
C LYS A 9 -28.90 -22.82 4.10
N SER A 10 -28.38 -23.99 3.76
CA SER A 10 -28.29 -25.13 4.66
C SER A 10 -27.10 -24.96 5.61
N ARG A 11 -27.40 -24.91 6.92
CA ARG A 11 -26.46 -25.16 8.03
C ARG A 11 -26.38 -26.66 8.26
N PHE A 12 -25.19 -27.25 8.28
CA PHE A 12 -24.95 -28.62 8.77
C PHE A 12 -23.99 -28.58 9.96
N TRP A 13 -24.47 -29.12 11.07
CA TRP A 13 -23.73 -29.42 12.30
C TRP A 13 -23.33 -30.90 12.28
N TRP A 14 -22.10 -31.25 12.61
CA TRP A 14 -21.78 -32.57 13.22
C TRP A 14 -20.67 -32.45 14.26
N GLN A 15 -20.85 -33.21 15.33
CA GLN A 15 -20.09 -33.25 16.56
C GLN A 15 -19.05 -34.38 16.58
N LEU A 16 -17.99 -34.16 17.41
CA LEU A 16 -17.23 -35.09 18.27
C LEU A 16 -16.30 -36.13 17.64
N THR A 17 -15.05 -36.21 18.09
CA THR A 17 -14.60 -36.91 19.30
C THR A 17 -13.13 -36.64 19.62
N THR A 18 -12.84 -36.60 20.92
CA THR A 18 -11.58 -36.46 21.66
C THR A 18 -10.59 -37.60 21.47
N ALA A 19 -9.27 -37.26 21.42
CA ALA A 19 -8.21 -38.11 22.01
C ALA A 19 -7.03 -37.26 22.45
N LEU A 20 -6.80 -37.24 23.78
CA LEU A 20 -5.57 -36.79 24.44
C LEU A 20 -4.45 -37.79 24.20
N THR A 21 -3.24 -37.30 23.86
CA THR A 21 -1.99 -37.99 24.27
C THR A 21 -0.91 -36.95 24.62
N LEU A 22 -0.46 -37.00 25.85
CA LEU A 22 0.77 -36.38 26.38
C LEU A 22 1.98 -37.04 25.72
N GLY A 23 2.94 -36.24 25.28
CA GLY A 23 4.24 -36.72 24.81
C GLY A 23 5.37 -35.75 25.21
N VAL A 24 6.30 -36.29 25.94
CA VAL A 24 7.45 -35.73 26.63
C VAL A 24 8.40 -34.93 25.73
N LEU A 25 8.88 -33.79 26.23
CA LEU A 25 9.97 -32.97 25.69
C LEU A 25 11.30 -33.73 25.64
N CYS A 26 11.90 -33.80 24.46
CA CYS A 26 13.35 -33.94 24.29
C CYS A 26 13.84 -32.80 23.40
N ALA A 27 14.75 -31.98 23.94
CA ALA A 27 15.42 -30.92 23.22
C ALA A 27 16.43 -31.50 22.22
N GLY A 28 16.13 -31.37 20.91
CA GLY A 28 17.04 -31.60 19.81
C GLY A 28 17.30 -30.29 19.04
N PRO A 29 18.33 -30.22 18.16
CA PRO A 29 18.73 -28.99 17.53
C PRO A 29 17.60 -28.40 16.68
N THR A 30 17.38 -27.08 16.81
CA THR A 30 16.34 -26.31 16.13
C THR A 30 16.54 -26.36 14.60
N VAL A 31 15.88 -27.29 13.96
CA VAL A 31 15.63 -27.27 12.53
C VAL A 31 14.66 -26.14 12.26
N ALA A 32 14.94 -25.31 11.23
CA ALA A 32 14.00 -24.33 10.72
C ALA A 32 12.60 -24.96 10.62
N GLN A 33 11.62 -24.38 11.35
CA GLN A 33 10.26 -24.93 11.34
C GLN A 33 9.69 -24.78 9.94
N THR A 34 9.66 -25.88 9.20
CA THR A 34 8.90 -25.99 7.96
C THR A 34 7.43 -25.82 8.31
N MET A 35 6.82 -24.75 7.81
CA MET A 35 5.37 -24.66 7.80
C MET A 35 4.86 -25.69 6.76
N THR A 36 4.52 -26.88 7.22
CA THR A 36 3.66 -27.77 6.44
C THR A 36 2.23 -27.25 6.64
N PRO A 37 1.59 -26.70 5.59
CA PRO A 37 0.15 -26.51 5.65
C PRO A 37 -0.45 -27.92 5.73
N VAL A 38 -1.21 -28.22 6.76
CA VAL A 38 -2.01 -29.43 6.80
C VAL A 38 -3.17 -29.18 5.84
N TYR A 39 -3.02 -29.68 4.61
CA TYR A 39 -4.12 -29.78 3.66
C TYR A 39 -4.60 -31.22 3.70
N ASP A 40 -5.89 -31.40 3.98
CA ASP A 40 -6.55 -32.64 3.62
C ASP A 40 -6.69 -32.68 2.09
N ASP A 41 -6.39 -33.82 1.49
CA ASP A 41 -6.38 -34.06 0.03
C ASP A 41 -7.74 -33.79 -0.65
N ASP A 42 -8.80 -33.57 0.08
CA ASP A 42 -10.18 -33.46 -0.42
C ASP A 42 -10.71 -32.04 -0.62
N GLY A 43 -9.90 -30.98 -0.48
CA GLY A 43 -10.37 -29.61 -0.68
C GLY A 43 -11.46 -29.16 0.29
N ALA A 44 -11.63 -29.87 1.40
CA ALA A 44 -12.63 -29.57 2.41
C ALA A 44 -12.30 -28.28 3.14
N ARG A 45 -13.30 -27.43 3.32
CA ARG A 45 -13.30 -26.18 4.08
C ARG A 45 -12.50 -26.34 5.37
N ARG A 46 -11.45 -25.54 5.54
CA ARG A 46 -10.65 -25.46 6.77
C ARG A 46 -11.57 -25.46 7.97
N VAL A 47 -11.40 -26.43 8.89
CA VAL A 47 -12.03 -26.39 10.20
C VAL A 47 -11.47 -25.18 10.91
N ARG A 48 -12.32 -24.21 11.26
CA ARG A 48 -11.92 -23.05 12.06
C ARG A 48 -11.37 -23.53 13.39
N ALA A 49 -10.13 -23.20 13.71
CA ALA A 49 -9.58 -23.42 15.02
C ALA A 49 -10.24 -22.41 15.97
N HIS A 50 -11.21 -22.86 16.75
CA HIS A 50 -11.76 -22.08 17.86
C HIS A 50 -10.78 -22.12 19.02
N THR A 51 -10.59 -20.98 19.69
CA THR A 51 -9.74 -20.92 20.88
C THR A 51 -10.39 -21.56 22.10
N GLN A 52 -11.71 -21.76 22.05
CA GLN A 52 -12.54 -22.12 23.20
C GLN A 52 -12.37 -21.14 24.38
N TYR A 53 -12.05 -19.91 24.06
CA TYR A 53 -11.85 -18.85 25.05
C TYR A 53 -13.19 -18.40 25.67
N LEU A 54 -14.25 -18.38 24.88
CA LEU A 54 -15.57 -17.98 25.33
C LEU A 54 -16.41 -19.18 25.78
N SER A 55 -17.25 -18.95 26.79
CA SER A 55 -18.34 -19.88 27.11
C SER A 55 -19.32 -19.96 25.94
N SER A 56 -20.05 -21.07 25.80
CA SER A 56 -21.08 -21.22 24.77
C SER A 56 -22.15 -20.13 24.86
N ALA A 57 -22.45 -19.65 26.07
CA ALA A 57 -23.42 -18.58 26.30
C ALA A 57 -22.88 -17.23 25.80
N ASP A 58 -21.65 -16.88 26.14
CA ASP A 58 -21.00 -15.64 25.69
C ASP A 58 -20.77 -15.65 24.17
N LEU A 59 -20.40 -16.80 23.59
CA LEU A 59 -20.24 -16.94 22.14
C LEU A 59 -21.56 -16.66 21.40
N ALA A 60 -22.68 -17.26 21.86
CA ALA A 60 -23.99 -17.04 21.24
C ALA A 60 -24.46 -15.58 21.37
N LEU A 61 -24.16 -14.93 22.50
CA LEU A 61 -24.43 -13.50 22.71
C LEU A 61 -23.55 -12.64 21.81
N LEU A 62 -22.26 -12.95 21.68
CA LEU A 62 -21.34 -12.23 20.81
C LEU A 62 -21.77 -12.34 19.33
N GLU A 63 -22.12 -13.53 18.84
CA GLU A 63 -22.65 -13.73 17.49
C GLU A 63 -23.89 -12.84 17.24
N ARG A 64 -24.84 -12.83 18.17
CA ARG A 64 -26.04 -11.98 18.07
C ARG A 64 -25.72 -10.49 18.06
N ALA A 65 -24.78 -10.05 18.93
CA ALA A 65 -24.36 -8.66 18.98
C ALA A 65 -23.66 -8.24 17.69
N MET A 66 -22.80 -9.10 17.14
CA MET A 66 -22.11 -8.88 15.87
C MET A 66 -23.09 -8.84 14.69
N ASP A 67 -24.09 -9.71 14.66
CA ASP A 67 -25.17 -9.68 13.66
C ASP A 67 -25.98 -8.36 13.71
N ALA A 68 -26.24 -7.83 14.91
CA ALA A 68 -26.90 -6.52 15.07
C ALA A 68 -25.99 -5.37 14.58
N ALA A 69 -24.69 -5.45 14.88
CA ALA A 69 -23.70 -4.48 14.42
C ALA A 69 -23.55 -4.49 12.89
N ASP A 70 -23.60 -5.66 12.23
CA ASP A 70 -23.60 -5.77 10.76
C ASP A 70 -24.79 -5.07 10.11
N ARG A 71 -25.92 -5.05 10.80
CA ARG A 71 -27.13 -4.31 10.38
C ARG A 71 -27.12 -2.85 10.82
N LYS A 72 -26.03 -2.36 11.44
CA LYS A 72 -25.90 -1.02 12.00
C LYS A 72 -26.94 -0.70 13.09
N GLN A 73 -27.46 -1.71 13.76
CA GLN A 73 -28.42 -1.60 14.88
C GLN A 73 -27.64 -1.42 16.20
N TRP A 74 -27.01 -0.26 16.37
CA TRP A 74 -26.00 -0.04 17.41
C TRP A 74 -26.55 -0.16 18.83
N ASP A 75 -27.77 0.34 19.09
CA ASP A 75 -28.41 0.22 20.41
C ASP A 75 -28.69 -1.24 20.75
N ALA A 76 -29.24 -2.00 19.81
CA ALA A 76 -29.47 -3.43 19.98
C ALA A 76 -28.16 -4.20 20.18
N ALA A 77 -27.11 -3.86 19.41
CA ALA A 77 -25.79 -4.48 19.58
C ALA A 77 -25.24 -4.23 20.99
N ARG A 78 -25.28 -2.99 21.48
CA ARG A 78 -24.84 -2.63 22.85
C ARG A 78 -25.69 -3.29 23.93
N GLN A 79 -27.00 -3.38 23.72
CA GLN A 79 -27.91 -4.06 24.66
C GLN A 79 -27.60 -5.55 24.78
N VAL A 80 -27.35 -6.24 23.66
CA VAL A 80 -26.93 -7.65 23.69
C VAL A 80 -25.53 -7.77 24.31
N ALA A 81 -24.61 -6.88 23.96
CA ALA A 81 -23.26 -6.88 24.52
C ALA A 81 -23.25 -6.73 26.05
N SER A 82 -24.17 -5.96 26.63
CA SER A 82 -24.29 -5.81 28.09
C SER A 82 -24.60 -7.11 28.85
N GLN A 83 -25.10 -8.12 28.14
CA GLN A 83 -25.39 -9.45 28.69
C GLN A 83 -24.19 -10.41 28.62
N ILE A 84 -23.12 -10.05 27.89
CA ILE A 84 -21.92 -10.87 27.75
C ILE A 84 -21.11 -10.76 29.05
N SER A 85 -20.82 -11.89 29.69
CA SER A 85 -20.03 -11.94 30.91
C SER A 85 -18.55 -11.70 30.66
N ASN A 86 -18.02 -12.20 29.54
CA ASN A 86 -16.63 -11.99 29.15
C ASN A 86 -16.39 -10.52 28.74
N ALA A 87 -15.51 -9.83 29.48
CA ALA A 87 -15.28 -8.41 29.29
C ALA A 87 -14.73 -8.08 27.89
N SER A 88 -13.75 -8.85 27.40
CA SER A 88 -13.14 -8.57 26.11
C SER A 88 -14.09 -8.80 24.93
N ALA A 89 -14.95 -9.80 25.00
CA ALA A 89 -16.00 -10.05 24.00
C ALA A 89 -17.04 -8.93 23.98
N ARG A 90 -17.46 -8.44 25.15
CA ARG A 90 -18.34 -7.27 25.27
C ARG A 90 -17.68 -6.03 24.67
N ASP A 91 -16.42 -5.78 25.04
CA ASP A 91 -15.70 -4.57 24.64
C ASP A 91 -15.38 -4.55 23.14
N VAL A 92 -15.23 -5.70 22.46
CA VAL A 92 -15.13 -5.79 20.99
C VAL A 92 -16.38 -5.23 20.31
N VAL A 93 -17.57 -5.53 20.82
CA VAL A 93 -18.84 -4.98 20.27
C VAL A 93 -18.93 -3.47 20.53
N LEU A 94 -18.55 -3.03 21.73
CA LEU A 94 -18.50 -1.59 22.06
C LEU A 94 -17.51 -0.85 21.18
N TRP A 95 -16.29 -1.37 21.00
CA TRP A 95 -15.30 -0.81 20.08
C TRP A 95 -15.87 -0.64 18.68
N ARG A 96 -16.47 -1.71 18.14
CA ARG A 96 -17.07 -1.67 16.80
C ARG A 96 -18.18 -0.62 16.65
N SER A 97 -18.99 -0.46 17.71
CA SER A 97 -19.99 0.61 17.78
C SER A 97 -19.31 1.97 17.80
N TYR A 98 -18.34 2.18 18.71
CA TYR A 98 -17.76 3.49 18.98
C TYR A 98 -16.84 4.03 17.86
N VAL A 99 -16.22 3.17 17.05
CA VAL A 99 -15.45 3.62 15.86
C VAL A 99 -16.36 4.06 14.71
N THR A 100 -17.62 3.66 14.71
CA THR A 100 -18.54 3.92 13.60
C THR A 100 -19.21 5.29 13.77
N LYS A 101 -19.38 6.00 12.66
CA LYS A 101 -20.08 7.29 12.65
C LYS A 101 -21.57 7.10 12.93
N ASP A 102 -22.19 8.08 13.55
CA ASP A 102 -23.64 8.12 13.86
C ASP A 102 -24.09 6.90 14.69
N ASN A 103 -23.27 6.48 15.65
CA ASN A 103 -23.52 5.29 16.48
C ASN A 103 -24.43 5.53 17.69
N GLY A 104 -24.79 6.79 18.00
CA GLY A 104 -25.68 7.17 19.11
C GLY A 104 -25.07 6.99 20.52
N ALA A 105 -23.78 6.67 20.66
CA ALA A 105 -23.15 6.49 21.96
C ALA A 105 -22.85 7.83 22.64
N ALA A 106 -22.91 7.84 23.97
CA ALA A 106 -22.60 9.03 24.75
C ALA A 106 -21.08 9.31 24.77
N PHE A 107 -20.73 10.60 24.81
CA PHE A 107 -19.35 11.06 24.96
C PHE A 107 -18.62 10.40 26.11
N THR A 108 -19.26 10.30 27.27
CA THR A 108 -18.67 9.71 28.49
C THR A 108 -18.29 8.26 28.30
N ASP A 109 -19.08 7.50 27.54
CA ASP A 109 -18.83 6.06 27.32
C ASP A 109 -17.67 5.88 26.34
N ILE A 110 -17.64 6.65 25.25
CA ILE A 110 -16.55 6.61 24.29
C ILE A 110 -15.23 7.07 24.96
N SER A 111 -15.28 8.16 25.75
CA SER A 111 -14.09 8.69 26.44
C SER A 111 -13.53 7.71 27.47
N ARG A 112 -14.39 7.03 28.22
CA ARG A 112 -14.00 5.96 29.16
C ARG A 112 -13.36 4.80 28.43
N PHE A 113 -13.95 4.41 27.29
CA PHE A 113 -13.44 3.34 26.43
C PHE A 113 -12.05 3.66 25.90
N ILE A 114 -11.82 4.84 25.35
CA ILE A 114 -10.50 5.31 24.88
C ILE A 114 -9.46 5.20 25.99
N SER A 115 -9.81 5.59 27.20
CA SER A 115 -8.89 5.57 28.35
C SER A 115 -8.53 4.15 28.79
N ALA A 116 -9.48 3.21 28.70
CA ALA A 116 -9.32 1.81 29.07
C ALA A 116 -8.57 0.99 28.01
N HIS A 117 -8.69 1.32 26.73
CA HIS A 117 -8.20 0.54 25.59
C HIS A 117 -7.29 1.36 24.67
N ARG A 118 -6.22 1.94 25.22
CA ARG A 118 -5.29 2.82 24.49
C ARG A 118 -4.49 2.09 23.38
N ASP A 119 -4.35 0.80 23.50
CA ASP A 119 -3.64 -0.10 22.59
C ASP A 119 -4.54 -0.71 21.48
N TRP A 120 -5.85 -0.51 21.57
CA TRP A 120 -6.80 -1.03 20.60
C TRP A 120 -6.80 -0.23 19.28
N PRO A 121 -7.20 -0.85 18.16
CA PRO A 121 -7.12 -0.20 16.84
C PRO A 121 -8.03 1.03 16.73
N ASN A 122 -7.68 1.89 15.77
CA ASN A 122 -8.44 3.07 15.37
C ASN A 122 -8.69 4.10 16.50
N GLN A 123 -7.66 4.38 17.30
CA GLN A 123 -7.74 5.41 18.36
C GLN A 123 -8.16 6.78 17.84
N ARG A 124 -7.67 7.16 16.64
CA ARG A 124 -8.05 8.43 16.00
C ARG A 124 -9.55 8.47 15.65
N GLY A 125 -10.09 7.34 15.16
CA GLY A 125 -11.53 7.22 14.88
C GLY A 125 -12.37 7.30 16.16
N LEU A 126 -11.97 6.59 17.22
CA LEU A 126 -12.62 6.69 18.54
C LEU A 126 -12.62 8.14 19.06
N GLN A 127 -11.48 8.83 18.98
CA GLN A 127 -11.36 10.22 19.39
C GLN A 127 -12.30 11.12 18.57
N ALA A 128 -12.35 10.95 17.25
CA ALA A 128 -13.26 11.71 16.40
C ALA A 128 -14.72 11.51 16.80
N ARG A 129 -15.13 10.27 17.11
CA ARG A 129 -16.50 10.00 17.59
C ARG A 129 -16.77 10.60 18.96
N ALA A 130 -15.80 10.57 19.89
CA ALA A 130 -15.92 11.25 21.17
C ALA A 130 -16.06 12.77 20.98
N GLU A 131 -15.24 13.37 20.12
CA GLU A 131 -15.33 14.80 19.79
C GLU A 131 -16.69 15.18 19.21
N GLU A 132 -17.22 14.37 18.29
CA GLU A 132 -18.56 14.59 17.71
C GLU A 132 -19.67 14.47 18.76
N ALA A 133 -19.59 13.48 19.65
CA ALA A 133 -20.57 13.22 20.71
C ALA A 133 -20.45 14.15 21.92
N MET A 134 -19.36 14.94 22.04
CA MET A 134 -19.11 15.82 23.19
C MET A 134 -20.22 16.85 23.38
N PRO A 135 -20.89 16.91 24.53
CA PRO A 135 -21.96 17.89 24.80
C PRO A 135 -21.38 19.22 25.28
N SER A 136 -20.56 19.86 24.44
CA SER A 136 -19.74 21.06 24.81
C SER A 136 -20.57 22.24 25.30
N GLU A 137 -21.84 22.32 24.90
CA GLU A 137 -22.73 23.42 25.33
C GLU A 137 -23.07 23.33 26.81
N THR A 138 -23.22 22.13 27.35
CA THR A 138 -23.60 21.88 28.75
C THR A 138 -22.40 21.60 29.67
N MET A 139 -21.25 21.22 29.11
CA MET A 139 -20.00 21.02 29.85
C MET A 139 -19.40 22.35 30.31
N GLN A 140 -18.68 22.35 31.46
CA GLN A 140 -17.85 23.49 31.82
C GLN A 140 -16.74 23.69 30.75
N PRO A 141 -16.45 24.95 30.37
CA PRO A 141 -15.40 25.23 29.39
C PRO A 141 -14.03 24.65 29.77
N SER A 142 -13.71 24.64 31.08
CA SER A 142 -12.49 24.00 31.61
C SER A 142 -12.44 22.52 31.25
N ASP A 143 -13.53 21.77 31.44
CA ASP A 143 -13.57 20.33 31.25
C ASP A 143 -13.40 19.96 29.78
N VAL A 144 -13.95 20.79 28.88
CA VAL A 144 -13.71 20.63 27.43
C VAL A 144 -12.24 20.85 27.09
N ILE A 145 -11.64 21.93 27.59
CA ILE A 145 -10.22 22.25 27.33
C ILE A 145 -9.32 21.17 27.93
N ASP A 146 -9.59 20.72 29.15
CA ASP A 146 -8.81 19.70 29.85
C ASP A 146 -8.89 18.35 29.15
N TRP A 147 -10.05 18.01 28.54
CA TRP A 147 -10.16 16.78 27.75
C TRP A 147 -9.23 16.80 26.53
N PHE A 148 -9.01 17.96 25.92
CA PHE A 148 -8.08 18.14 24.80
C PHE A 148 -6.61 18.33 25.26
N GLN A 149 -6.34 18.50 26.55
CA GLN A 149 -4.98 18.68 27.04
C GLN A 149 -4.11 17.44 26.73
N GLY A 150 -3.02 17.65 26.00
CA GLY A 150 -2.18 16.55 25.48
C GLY A 150 -2.82 15.70 24.38
N ARG A 151 -3.98 16.10 23.87
CA ARG A 151 -4.73 15.43 22.83
C ARG A 151 -5.20 16.44 21.79
N GLU A 152 -4.53 16.51 20.66
CA GLU A 152 -4.93 17.41 19.58
C GLU A 152 -6.27 16.98 18.97
N PRO A 153 -7.23 17.91 18.71
CA PRO A 153 -8.47 17.57 18.01
C PRO A 153 -8.21 16.94 16.65
N VAL A 154 -8.94 15.87 16.33
CA VAL A 154 -8.81 15.12 15.06
C VAL A 154 -9.99 15.34 14.12
N SER A 155 -11.07 15.96 14.61
CA SER A 155 -12.26 16.29 13.82
C SER A 155 -12.51 17.79 13.75
N GLY A 156 -13.18 18.24 12.68
CA GLY A 156 -13.61 19.63 12.57
C GLY A 156 -14.56 20.01 13.70
N GLU A 157 -15.44 19.11 14.12
CA GLU A 157 -16.36 19.36 15.25
C GLU A 157 -15.60 19.50 16.57
N GLY A 158 -14.58 18.67 16.82
CA GLY A 158 -13.73 18.82 18.01
C GLY A 158 -13.02 20.16 18.05
N MET A 159 -12.48 20.62 16.92
CA MET A 159 -11.85 21.94 16.81
C MET A 159 -12.84 23.07 17.08
N ILE A 160 -14.09 23.00 16.57
CA ILE A 160 -15.15 23.98 16.86
C ILE A 160 -15.48 24.00 18.34
N LYS A 161 -15.73 22.85 18.96
CA LYS A 161 -16.08 22.74 20.38
C LYS A 161 -14.99 23.26 21.31
N LEU A 162 -13.73 22.98 20.96
CA LEU A 162 -12.59 23.53 21.69
C LEU A 162 -12.50 25.07 21.53
N GLY A 163 -12.72 25.59 20.32
CA GLY A 163 -12.79 27.02 20.05
C GLY A 163 -13.91 27.68 20.84
N GLU A 164 -15.11 27.09 20.90
CA GLU A 164 -16.24 27.55 21.70
C GLU A 164 -15.94 27.58 23.21
N ALA A 165 -15.25 26.57 23.73
CA ALA A 165 -14.83 26.54 25.13
C ALA A 165 -13.88 27.69 25.45
N TYR A 166 -12.94 28.01 24.57
CA TYR A 166 -12.05 29.16 24.70
C TYR A 166 -12.82 30.50 24.65
N LEU A 167 -13.83 30.66 23.76
CA LEU A 167 -14.69 31.83 23.71
C LEU A 167 -15.44 32.05 25.06
N ARG A 168 -16.03 30.98 25.59
CA ARG A 168 -16.74 31.00 26.87
C ARG A 168 -15.83 31.34 28.06
N LYS A 169 -14.48 31.13 27.92
CA LYS A 169 -13.47 31.55 28.90
C LYS A 169 -12.90 32.97 28.64
N GLY A 170 -13.34 33.66 27.61
CA GLY A 170 -12.77 34.94 27.21
C GLY A 170 -11.37 34.86 26.61
N GLN A 171 -10.96 33.73 26.12
CA GLN A 171 -9.64 33.49 25.51
C GLN A 171 -9.72 33.59 23.98
N ASP A 172 -10.01 34.79 23.47
CA ASP A 172 -10.35 35.04 22.06
C ASP A 172 -9.27 34.64 21.07
N SER A 173 -7.99 34.80 21.39
CA SER A 173 -6.88 34.38 20.50
C SER A 173 -6.85 32.89 20.27
N SER A 174 -6.98 32.10 21.33
CA SER A 174 -7.02 30.63 21.24
C SER A 174 -8.26 30.17 20.50
N ALA A 175 -9.41 30.76 20.83
CA ALA A 175 -10.67 30.48 20.16
C ALA A 175 -10.59 30.73 18.65
N LYS A 176 -10.09 31.88 18.24
CA LYS A 176 -9.92 32.27 16.84
C LYS A 176 -9.04 31.28 16.08
N ASN A 177 -7.94 30.85 16.70
CA ASN A 177 -7.04 29.87 16.08
C ASN A 177 -7.76 28.55 15.79
N TRP A 178 -8.50 28.00 16.77
CA TRP A 178 -9.20 26.72 16.59
C TRP A 178 -10.36 26.83 15.63
N ILE A 179 -11.15 27.89 15.66
CA ILE A 179 -12.27 28.13 14.74
C ILE A 179 -11.77 28.26 13.29
N ARG A 180 -10.70 29.04 13.07
CA ARG A 180 -10.08 29.18 11.74
C ARG A 180 -9.54 27.85 11.23
N ARG A 181 -8.85 27.11 12.09
CA ARG A 181 -8.33 25.78 11.76
C ARG A 181 -9.46 24.81 11.43
N ALA A 182 -10.51 24.79 12.25
CA ALA A 182 -11.71 23.97 11.97
C ALA A 182 -12.33 24.32 10.62
N TRP A 183 -12.46 25.63 10.32
CA TRP A 183 -12.98 26.07 9.04
C TRP A 183 -12.14 25.58 7.87
N ILE A 184 -10.83 25.73 7.94
CA ILE A 184 -9.92 25.37 6.86
C ILE A 184 -9.84 23.84 6.69
N GLU A 185 -9.65 23.08 7.77
CA GLU A 185 -9.32 21.66 7.76
C GLU A 185 -10.53 20.74 7.91
N GLY A 186 -11.61 21.19 8.55
CA GLY A 186 -12.76 20.35 8.90
C GLY A 186 -13.62 19.94 7.72
N ASN A 187 -14.11 18.71 7.78
CA ASN A 187 -15.11 18.19 6.84
C ASN A 187 -16.51 18.43 7.42
N PHE A 188 -17.28 19.28 6.76
CA PHE A 188 -18.62 19.67 7.20
C PHE A 188 -19.62 19.49 6.05
N SER A 189 -20.88 19.21 6.38
CA SER A 189 -21.99 19.34 5.42
C SER A 189 -22.19 20.82 5.03
N LEU A 190 -22.87 21.06 3.92
CA LEU A 190 -23.18 22.43 3.47
C LEU A 190 -23.95 23.23 4.52
N ASP A 191 -24.94 22.61 5.19
CA ASP A 191 -25.71 23.23 6.26
C ASP A 191 -24.82 23.58 7.45
N ARG A 192 -23.91 22.67 7.83
CA ARG A 192 -22.98 22.93 8.93
C ARG A 192 -21.99 24.04 8.58
N MET A 193 -21.52 24.12 7.35
CA MET A 193 -20.70 25.23 6.86
C MET A 193 -21.43 26.58 6.99
N SER A 194 -22.70 26.64 6.61
CA SER A 194 -23.52 27.85 6.73
C SER A 194 -23.70 28.26 8.19
N MET A 195 -23.96 27.31 9.09
CA MET A 195 -24.06 27.56 10.54
C MET A 195 -22.74 28.07 11.11
N ILE A 196 -21.60 27.46 10.78
CA ILE A 196 -20.28 27.89 11.26
C ILE A 196 -19.98 29.32 10.77
N SER A 197 -20.21 29.58 9.48
CA SER A 197 -19.98 30.92 8.92
C SER A 197 -20.89 31.99 9.52
N SER A 198 -22.15 31.65 9.76
CA SER A 198 -23.09 32.57 10.42
C SER A 198 -22.68 32.88 11.88
N LYS A 199 -22.31 31.85 12.63
CA LYS A 199 -21.98 31.99 14.08
C LYS A 199 -20.60 32.62 14.33
N TYR A 200 -19.60 32.24 13.46
CA TYR A 200 -18.19 32.59 13.70
C TYR A 200 -17.57 33.43 12.58
N GLY A 201 -18.36 33.97 11.66
CA GLY A 201 -17.85 34.72 10.51
C GLY A 201 -16.94 35.88 10.88
N SER A 202 -17.15 36.53 12.03
CA SER A 202 -16.26 37.60 12.55
C SER A 202 -14.85 37.11 12.94
N HIS A 203 -14.68 35.81 13.15
CA HIS A 203 -13.38 35.19 13.43
C HIS A 203 -12.68 34.69 12.17
N LEU A 204 -13.38 34.62 11.02
CA LEU A 204 -12.88 34.14 9.75
C LEU A 204 -12.43 35.29 8.85
N THR A 205 -11.36 35.05 8.09
CA THR A 205 -10.84 36.02 7.13
C THR A 205 -11.11 35.52 5.68
N THR A 206 -11.00 36.44 4.72
CA THR A 206 -11.05 36.09 3.30
C THR A 206 -10.01 35.02 2.93
N ASP A 207 -8.84 35.08 3.57
CA ASP A 207 -7.77 34.08 3.37
C ASP A 207 -8.18 32.68 3.88
N ASP A 208 -8.90 32.60 5.00
CA ASP A 208 -9.42 31.33 5.50
C ASP A 208 -10.43 30.70 4.54
N HIS A 209 -11.27 31.52 3.90
CA HIS A 209 -12.20 31.04 2.87
C HIS A 209 -11.46 30.54 1.64
N ARG A 210 -10.42 31.26 1.19
CA ARG A 210 -9.57 30.85 0.08
C ARG A 210 -8.84 29.52 0.37
N LYS A 211 -8.25 29.39 1.55
CA LYS A 211 -7.56 28.16 2.00
C LYS A 211 -8.51 26.97 2.04
N ARG A 212 -9.72 27.17 2.59
CA ARG A 212 -10.75 26.12 2.56
C ARG A 212 -11.13 25.72 1.14
N ALA A 213 -11.44 26.66 0.27
CA ALA A 213 -11.82 26.38 -1.11
C ALA A 213 -10.70 25.62 -1.86
N SER A 214 -9.45 26.06 -1.69
CA SER A 214 -8.30 25.36 -2.26
C SER A 214 -8.17 23.95 -1.73
N ARG A 215 -8.31 23.71 -0.42
CA ARG A 215 -8.28 22.37 0.18
C ARG A 215 -9.37 21.47 -0.38
N LEU A 216 -10.59 21.97 -0.52
CA LEU A 216 -11.70 21.21 -1.08
C LEU A 216 -11.45 20.80 -2.54
N VAL A 217 -10.83 21.68 -3.34
CA VAL A 217 -10.42 21.33 -4.72
C VAL A 217 -9.35 20.23 -4.71
N TRP A 218 -8.35 20.32 -3.81
CA TRP A 218 -7.33 19.28 -3.66
C TRP A 218 -7.90 17.95 -3.20
N ALA A 219 -8.91 17.96 -2.32
CA ALA A 219 -9.61 16.77 -1.84
C ALA A 219 -10.58 16.16 -2.86
N GLY A 220 -10.83 16.83 -4.01
CA GLY A 220 -11.84 16.37 -4.99
C GLY A 220 -13.29 16.68 -4.59
N GLU A 221 -13.51 17.41 -3.50
CA GLU A 221 -14.81 17.80 -2.97
C GLU A 221 -15.43 18.97 -3.76
N TYR A 222 -15.60 18.78 -5.08
CA TYR A 222 -15.97 19.85 -6.00
C TYR A 222 -17.34 20.48 -5.72
N GLY A 223 -18.28 19.68 -5.19
CA GLY A 223 -19.60 20.20 -4.78
C GLY A 223 -19.48 21.21 -3.66
N GLN A 224 -18.70 20.90 -2.62
CA GLN A 224 -18.45 21.81 -1.51
C GLN A 224 -17.58 23.00 -1.94
N ALA A 225 -16.58 22.78 -2.81
CA ALA A 225 -15.75 23.88 -3.34
C ALA A 225 -16.57 24.88 -4.14
N ASN A 226 -17.51 24.44 -4.97
CA ASN A 226 -18.44 25.32 -5.68
C ASN A 226 -19.37 26.08 -4.73
N ALA A 227 -19.82 25.46 -3.65
CA ALA A 227 -20.66 26.10 -2.65
C ALA A 227 -19.94 27.22 -1.85
N MET A 228 -18.59 27.31 -1.96
CA MET A 228 -17.81 28.38 -1.34
C MET A 228 -18.00 29.74 -2.03
N SER A 229 -18.69 29.83 -3.19
CA SER A 229 -18.91 31.09 -3.93
C SER A 229 -19.44 32.24 -3.06
N ASN A 230 -20.32 31.96 -2.11
CA ASN A 230 -20.87 32.99 -1.19
C ASN A 230 -19.83 33.64 -0.27
N TRP A 231 -18.65 33.08 -0.13
CA TRP A 231 -17.57 33.55 0.75
C TRP A 231 -16.31 33.95 -0.01
N LEU A 232 -16.31 33.85 -1.34
CA LEU A 232 -15.17 34.17 -2.19
C LEU A 232 -15.40 35.46 -2.97
N SER A 233 -14.33 36.15 -3.36
CA SER A 233 -14.40 37.19 -4.37
C SER A 233 -14.64 36.57 -5.75
N ALA A 234 -15.26 37.33 -6.66
CA ALA A 234 -15.54 36.86 -8.03
C ALA A 234 -14.29 36.33 -8.76
N ASP A 235 -13.13 36.98 -8.55
CA ASP A 235 -11.86 36.53 -9.12
C ASP A 235 -11.45 35.15 -8.58
N TYR A 236 -11.62 34.93 -7.27
CA TYR A 236 -11.24 33.66 -6.66
C TYR A 236 -12.26 32.55 -6.96
N GLU A 237 -13.53 32.88 -7.11
CA GLU A 237 -14.54 31.96 -7.63
C GLU A 237 -14.19 31.51 -9.07
N THR A 238 -13.76 32.45 -9.92
CA THR A 238 -13.26 32.12 -11.27
C THR A 238 -12.07 31.18 -11.24
N LEU A 239 -11.12 31.40 -10.31
CA LEU A 239 -9.97 30.52 -10.08
C LEU A 239 -10.43 29.10 -9.68
N VAL A 240 -11.29 28.98 -8.67
CA VAL A 240 -11.80 27.68 -8.18
C VAL A 240 -12.52 26.93 -9.30
N SER A 241 -13.38 27.61 -10.06
CA SER A 241 -14.10 27.05 -11.21
C SER A 241 -13.13 26.55 -12.28
N ALA A 242 -12.09 27.33 -12.62
CA ALA A 242 -11.07 26.92 -13.60
C ALA A 242 -10.31 25.68 -13.15
N ARG A 243 -9.88 25.63 -11.87
CA ARG A 243 -9.20 24.47 -11.29
C ARG A 243 -10.06 23.21 -11.35
N ILE A 244 -11.34 23.29 -10.95
CA ILE A 244 -12.29 22.16 -11.03
C ILE A 244 -12.43 21.66 -12.46
N LYS A 245 -12.62 22.56 -13.43
CA LYS A 245 -12.77 22.19 -14.84
C LYS A 245 -11.52 21.53 -15.42
N LEU A 246 -10.33 22.01 -15.06
CA LEU A 246 -9.06 21.37 -15.43
C LEU A 246 -8.96 19.93 -14.86
N ARG A 247 -9.30 19.75 -13.59
CA ARG A 247 -9.27 18.44 -12.93
C ARG A 247 -10.27 17.45 -13.51
N GLN A 248 -11.46 17.92 -13.85
CA GLN A 248 -12.52 17.13 -14.50
C GLN A 248 -12.32 16.95 -15.99
N ALA A 249 -11.26 17.53 -16.57
CA ALA A 249 -11.00 17.53 -18.01
C ALA A 249 -12.21 18.02 -18.85
N SER A 250 -12.94 19.02 -18.35
CA SER A 250 -14.11 19.61 -19.02
C SER A 250 -13.74 20.18 -20.39
N LYS A 251 -14.69 20.19 -21.31
CA LYS A 251 -14.45 20.69 -22.68
C LYS A 251 -14.02 22.16 -22.73
N ASP A 252 -14.52 22.96 -21.80
CA ASP A 252 -14.23 24.38 -21.66
C ASP A 252 -13.11 24.70 -20.64
N ALA A 253 -12.32 23.70 -20.21
CA ALA A 253 -11.26 23.87 -19.22
C ALA A 253 -10.20 24.88 -19.66
N ASP A 254 -9.82 24.88 -20.94
CA ASP A 254 -8.85 25.83 -21.50
C ASP A 254 -9.38 27.26 -21.46
N ALA A 255 -10.62 27.47 -21.91
CA ALA A 255 -11.30 28.76 -21.84
C ALA A 255 -11.48 29.24 -20.37
N ALA A 256 -11.75 28.34 -19.44
CA ALA A 256 -11.87 28.66 -18.03
C ALA A 256 -10.52 29.10 -17.44
N TYR A 257 -9.43 28.42 -17.78
CA TYR A 257 -8.08 28.83 -17.41
C TYR A 257 -7.74 30.24 -17.90
N ASN A 258 -8.03 30.54 -19.15
CA ASN A 258 -7.74 31.84 -19.77
C ASN A 258 -8.58 33.00 -19.18
N ARG A 259 -9.71 32.71 -18.52
CA ARG A 259 -10.51 33.73 -17.82
C ARG A 259 -9.99 34.12 -16.45
N VAL A 260 -9.06 33.35 -15.87
CA VAL A 260 -8.47 33.68 -14.57
C VAL A 260 -7.64 34.96 -14.69
N GLY A 261 -7.89 35.94 -13.84
CA GLY A 261 -7.20 37.23 -13.84
C GLY A 261 -5.69 37.09 -13.63
N SER A 262 -4.91 38.01 -14.19
CA SER A 262 -3.43 37.97 -14.20
C SER A 262 -2.82 37.86 -12.78
N SER A 263 -3.46 38.44 -11.77
CA SER A 263 -3.04 38.36 -10.37
C SER A 263 -3.08 36.93 -9.80
N LEU A 264 -3.97 36.09 -10.31
CA LEU A 264 -4.17 34.70 -9.88
C LEU A 264 -3.61 33.66 -10.85
N GLN A 265 -3.07 34.06 -11.99
CA GLN A 265 -2.44 33.15 -12.96
C GLN A 265 -1.22 32.40 -12.39
N ARG A 266 -0.63 32.91 -11.31
CA ARG A 266 0.48 32.28 -10.61
C ARG A 266 0.05 31.47 -9.36
N ASP A 267 -1.26 31.29 -9.14
CA ASP A 267 -1.73 30.40 -8.08
C ASP A 267 -1.15 29.01 -8.24
N SER A 268 -0.50 28.49 -7.21
CA SER A 268 0.21 27.20 -7.23
C SER A 268 -0.72 26.06 -7.63
N GLY A 269 -1.95 26.02 -7.11
CA GLY A 269 -2.93 24.98 -7.44
C GLY A 269 -3.41 25.08 -8.89
N LEU A 270 -3.61 26.28 -9.41
CA LEU A 270 -3.97 26.49 -10.83
C LEU A 270 -2.87 25.99 -11.77
N LEU A 271 -1.62 26.38 -11.48
CA LEU A 271 -0.45 25.95 -12.26
C LEU A 271 -0.30 24.43 -12.26
N PHE A 272 -0.47 23.80 -11.10
CA PHE A 272 -0.43 22.35 -10.96
C PHE A 272 -1.57 21.67 -11.76
N ASP A 273 -2.80 22.14 -11.58
CA ASP A 273 -3.97 21.57 -12.26
C ASP A 273 -3.85 21.75 -13.80
N ARG A 274 -3.29 22.89 -14.26
CA ARG A 274 -2.99 23.15 -15.66
C ARG A 274 -1.91 22.21 -16.19
N ALA A 275 -0.81 22.05 -15.46
CA ALA A 275 0.28 21.14 -15.83
C ALA A 275 -0.22 19.70 -16.02
N ARG A 276 -1.00 19.21 -15.06
CA ARG A 276 -1.61 17.86 -15.13
C ARG A 276 -2.58 17.73 -16.31
N TRP A 277 -3.37 18.76 -16.59
CA TRP A 277 -4.30 18.79 -17.73
C TRP A 277 -3.55 18.75 -19.07
N LEU A 278 -2.44 19.50 -19.20
CA LEU A 278 -1.56 19.49 -20.38
C LEU A 278 -0.93 18.13 -20.62
N ARG A 279 -0.34 17.52 -19.57
CA ARG A 279 0.25 16.19 -19.66
C ARG A 279 -0.73 15.14 -20.15
N LYS A 280 -1.97 15.14 -19.65
CA LYS A 280 -3.00 14.20 -20.12
C LYS A 280 -3.40 14.41 -21.59
N ARG A 281 -2.78 15.36 -22.30
CA ARG A 281 -2.94 15.69 -23.71
C ARG A 281 -1.62 15.66 -24.46
N ASP A 282 -0.66 14.92 -23.95
CA ASP A 282 0.67 14.73 -24.53
C ASP A 282 1.39 16.06 -24.81
N ARG A 283 1.22 17.04 -23.88
CA ARG A 283 1.84 18.39 -23.93
C ARG A 283 2.77 18.58 -22.71
N GLU A 284 3.62 17.60 -22.43
CA GLU A 284 4.50 17.57 -21.27
C GLU A 284 5.53 18.70 -21.27
N ALA A 285 6.02 19.09 -22.46
CA ALA A 285 6.99 20.19 -22.58
C ALA A 285 6.43 21.51 -22.04
N GLU A 286 5.11 21.75 -22.19
CA GLU A 286 4.43 22.93 -21.67
C GLU A 286 4.05 22.75 -20.18
N ALA A 287 3.82 21.51 -19.74
CA ALA A 287 3.45 21.21 -18.37
C ALA A 287 4.59 21.41 -17.37
N ARG A 288 5.81 21.00 -17.73
CA ARG A 288 6.98 20.99 -16.84
C ARG A 288 7.36 22.37 -16.25
N PRO A 289 7.42 23.46 -17.05
CA PRO A 289 7.68 24.79 -16.49
C PRO A 289 6.62 25.22 -15.47
N LEU A 290 5.34 24.84 -15.69
CA LEU A 290 4.26 25.18 -14.78
C LEU A 290 4.41 24.46 -13.42
N LEU A 291 4.91 23.23 -13.39
CA LEU A 291 5.19 22.52 -12.13
C LEU A 291 6.33 23.17 -11.33
N ILE A 292 7.36 23.66 -12.00
CA ILE A 292 8.45 24.39 -11.36
C ILE A 292 7.92 25.71 -10.79
N MET A 293 7.14 26.45 -11.57
CA MET A 293 6.49 27.69 -11.12
C MET A 293 5.49 27.44 -9.99
N ALA A 294 4.73 26.34 -10.01
CA ALA A 294 3.80 26.00 -8.97
C ALA A 294 4.50 25.83 -7.62
N ALA A 295 5.66 25.19 -7.59
CA ALA A 295 6.45 25.05 -6.36
C ALA A 295 7.02 26.39 -5.86
N ALA A 296 7.49 27.23 -6.77
CA ALA A 296 8.04 28.55 -6.43
C ALA A 296 6.98 29.54 -5.89
N ASN A 297 5.69 29.28 -6.18
CA ASN A 297 4.57 30.13 -5.75
C ASN A 297 3.76 29.48 -4.61
N LEU A 298 4.28 28.45 -3.94
CA LEU A 298 3.64 27.92 -2.74
C LEU A 298 3.77 28.91 -1.58
N ASP A 299 2.66 29.12 -0.90
CA ASP A 299 2.65 29.78 0.41
C ASP A 299 2.94 28.72 1.49
N GLY A 300 4.23 28.45 1.70
CA GLY A 300 4.69 27.41 2.63
C GLY A 300 4.92 26.04 1.97
N ALA A 301 4.51 24.96 2.65
CA ALA A 301 4.74 23.60 2.17
C ALA A 301 3.73 23.15 1.11
N ALA A 302 4.09 22.12 0.35
CA ALA A 302 3.21 21.48 -0.61
C ALA A 302 1.87 21.08 0.00
N PRO A 303 0.79 21.03 -0.80
CA PRO A 303 -0.50 20.52 -0.35
C PRO A 303 -0.36 19.14 0.27
N ALA A 304 -1.17 18.84 1.27
CA ALA A 304 -1.26 17.51 1.87
C ALA A 304 -2.02 16.55 0.93
N SER A 305 -1.47 16.35 -0.27
CA SER A 305 -2.05 15.50 -1.32
C SER A 305 -0.94 14.72 -1.99
N ASP A 306 -1.08 13.41 -2.06
CA ASP A 306 -0.14 12.54 -2.75
C ASP A 306 -0.03 12.88 -4.25
N GLU A 307 -1.09 13.43 -4.85
CA GLU A 307 -1.10 13.84 -6.25
C GLU A 307 0.01 14.83 -6.59
N TRP A 308 0.40 15.69 -5.64
CA TRP A 308 1.46 16.66 -5.84
C TRP A 308 2.80 15.99 -6.17
N TRP A 309 3.18 14.99 -5.37
CA TRP A 309 4.43 14.25 -5.61
C TRP A 309 4.30 13.28 -6.79
N VAL A 310 3.18 12.57 -6.90
CA VAL A 310 2.94 11.62 -7.99
C VAL A 310 3.12 12.28 -9.36
N GLU A 311 2.53 13.46 -9.57
CA GLU A 311 2.68 14.20 -10.84
C GLU A 311 4.12 14.67 -11.05
N ARG A 312 4.78 15.21 -10.02
CA ARG A 312 6.16 15.68 -10.11
C ARG A 312 7.14 14.55 -10.36
N ASN A 313 6.98 13.42 -9.69
CA ASN A 313 7.80 12.23 -9.91
C ASN A 313 7.69 11.73 -11.35
N TYR A 314 6.46 11.64 -11.87
CA TYR A 314 6.22 11.27 -13.26
C TYR A 314 6.93 12.24 -14.22
N GLN A 315 6.68 13.54 -14.09
CA GLN A 315 7.23 14.56 -14.98
C GLN A 315 8.75 14.70 -14.89
N ALA A 316 9.34 14.49 -13.71
CA ALA A 316 10.79 14.48 -13.55
C ALA A 316 11.44 13.30 -14.29
N ARG A 317 10.82 12.11 -14.21
CA ARG A 317 11.30 10.93 -14.93
C ARG A 317 11.13 11.07 -16.45
N GLU A 318 10.00 11.56 -16.92
CA GLU A 318 9.78 11.84 -18.33
C GLU A 318 10.76 12.92 -18.88
N ALA A 319 11.05 13.95 -18.08
CA ALA A 319 12.06 14.93 -18.44
C ALA A 319 13.47 14.31 -18.56
N LEU A 320 13.78 13.39 -17.64
CA LEU A 320 15.04 12.65 -17.64
C LEU A 320 15.16 11.75 -18.88
N ASP A 321 14.09 11.05 -19.23
CA ASP A 321 14.04 10.17 -20.39
C ASP A 321 14.10 10.96 -21.73
N ALA A 322 13.59 12.19 -21.72
CA ALA A 322 13.75 13.13 -22.83
C ALA A 322 15.12 13.83 -22.89
N GLY A 323 16.08 13.47 -22.01
CA GLY A 323 17.41 14.08 -21.94
C GLY A 323 17.48 15.46 -21.24
N ASN A 324 16.34 15.97 -20.73
CA ASN A 324 16.26 17.27 -20.05
C ASN A 324 16.66 17.17 -18.58
N THR A 325 17.90 16.75 -18.30
CA THR A 325 18.39 16.38 -16.96
C THR A 325 18.30 17.52 -15.94
N GLN A 326 18.62 18.75 -16.35
CA GLN A 326 18.53 19.93 -15.47
C GLN A 326 17.07 20.21 -15.08
N GLN A 327 16.11 20.11 -16.03
CA GLN A 327 14.69 20.29 -15.75
C GLN A 327 14.15 19.17 -14.87
N ALA A 328 14.57 17.91 -15.11
CA ALA A 328 14.25 16.77 -14.26
C ALA A 328 14.66 17.01 -12.81
N TYR A 329 15.90 17.47 -12.61
CA TYR A 329 16.40 17.82 -11.29
C TYR A 329 15.60 18.96 -10.64
N GLN A 330 15.30 20.04 -11.37
CA GLN A 330 14.50 21.15 -10.85
C GLN A 330 13.11 20.69 -10.39
N ILE A 331 12.43 19.86 -11.18
CA ILE A 331 11.13 19.30 -10.81
C ILE A 331 11.23 18.44 -9.54
N ALA A 332 12.25 17.60 -9.44
CA ALA A 332 12.45 16.73 -8.29
C ALA A 332 12.86 17.50 -7.03
N SER A 333 13.86 18.39 -7.13
CA SER A 333 14.47 19.07 -5.97
C SER A 333 13.62 20.18 -5.37
N THR A 334 12.73 20.81 -6.17
CA THR A 334 11.79 21.84 -5.67
C THR A 334 10.45 21.23 -5.24
N HIS A 335 10.48 20.05 -4.61
CA HIS A 335 9.27 19.30 -4.28
C HIS A 335 8.42 19.95 -3.18
N ALA A 336 9.00 20.73 -2.29
CA ALA A 336 8.34 21.37 -1.14
C ALA A 336 7.51 20.43 -0.25
N MET A 337 7.77 19.11 -0.31
CA MET A 337 7.05 18.12 0.51
C MET A 337 7.32 18.34 1.99
N ARG A 338 6.33 18.09 2.82
CA ARG A 338 6.47 18.09 4.29
C ARG A 338 7.19 16.84 4.76
N LYS A 339 8.03 16.95 5.79
CA LYS A 339 8.72 15.79 6.41
C LYS A 339 7.73 14.79 7.01
N GLU A 340 6.55 15.24 7.42
CA GLU A 340 5.47 14.38 7.93
C GLU A 340 4.90 13.45 6.84
N SER A 341 4.97 13.84 5.57
CA SER A 341 4.69 12.97 4.43
C SER A 341 5.91 12.10 4.12
N VAL A 342 6.35 11.29 5.09
CA VAL A 342 7.64 10.60 5.13
C VAL A 342 7.95 9.85 3.83
N ILE A 343 6.99 9.12 3.27
CA ILE A 343 7.19 8.31 2.05
C ILE A 343 7.47 9.19 0.84
N ASN A 344 6.61 10.18 0.59
CA ASN A 344 6.75 11.06 -0.57
C ASN A 344 7.96 11.99 -0.44
N TYR A 345 8.24 12.47 0.78
CA TYR A 345 9.45 13.25 1.06
C TYR A 345 10.72 12.44 0.77
N ALA A 346 10.78 11.20 1.25
CA ALA A 346 11.90 10.31 1.04
C ALA A 346 12.11 9.98 -0.45
N GLU A 347 11.03 9.72 -1.19
CA GLU A 347 11.11 9.48 -2.64
C GLU A 347 11.55 10.74 -3.40
N ALA A 348 11.15 11.93 -2.97
CA ALA A 348 11.53 13.18 -3.60
C ALA A 348 13.01 13.50 -3.40
N GLU A 349 13.49 13.42 -2.17
CA GLU A 349 14.91 13.61 -1.86
C GLU A 349 15.77 12.54 -2.52
N PHE A 350 15.31 11.29 -2.57
CA PHE A 350 16.02 10.24 -3.30
C PHE A 350 16.12 10.54 -4.79
N LEU A 351 15.03 10.88 -5.45
CA LEU A 351 15.02 11.14 -6.90
C LEU A 351 15.92 12.33 -7.24
N ALA A 352 15.84 13.41 -6.46
CA ALA A 352 16.68 14.58 -6.64
C ALA A 352 18.19 14.25 -6.47
N GLY A 353 18.54 13.53 -5.40
CA GLY A 353 19.90 13.09 -5.14
C GLY A 353 20.45 12.16 -6.23
N TRP A 354 19.64 11.22 -6.68
CA TRP A 354 20.03 10.29 -7.74
C TRP A 354 20.26 11.01 -9.08
N ILE A 355 19.36 11.95 -9.46
CA ILE A 355 19.57 12.75 -10.68
C ILE A 355 20.82 13.62 -10.53
N ALA A 356 21.03 14.27 -9.39
CA ALA A 356 22.22 15.08 -9.13
C ALA A 356 23.52 14.28 -9.29
N LEU A 357 23.55 13.06 -8.74
CA LEU A 357 24.72 12.18 -8.80
C LEU A 357 24.97 11.65 -10.21
N ARG A 358 23.93 11.05 -10.82
CA ARG A 358 24.12 10.21 -12.01
C ARG A 358 24.04 10.96 -13.33
N TYR A 359 23.30 12.07 -13.37
CA TYR A 359 23.04 12.80 -14.61
C TYR A 359 23.62 14.21 -14.63
N LEU A 360 23.83 14.82 -13.46
CA LEU A 360 24.42 16.15 -13.36
C LEU A 360 25.87 16.14 -12.87
N ASN A 361 26.37 14.98 -12.45
CA ASN A 361 27.73 14.83 -11.88
C ASN A 361 28.01 15.80 -10.70
N LYS A 362 26.99 15.98 -9.83
CA LYS A 362 27.05 16.84 -8.64
C LYS A 362 27.01 16.00 -7.36
N PRO A 363 28.12 15.33 -6.99
CA PRO A 363 28.12 14.40 -5.87
C PRO A 363 27.84 15.09 -4.52
N ASP A 364 28.32 16.32 -4.30
CA ASP A 364 28.05 17.04 -3.04
C ASP A 364 26.57 17.35 -2.86
N THR A 365 25.91 17.86 -3.91
CA THR A 365 24.47 18.08 -3.90
C THR A 365 23.69 16.78 -3.67
N ALA A 366 24.17 15.68 -4.22
CA ALA A 366 23.54 14.37 -3.99
C ALA A 366 23.68 13.93 -2.53
N ILE A 367 24.85 14.13 -1.90
CA ILE A 367 25.08 13.84 -0.47
C ILE A 367 24.09 14.63 0.40
N GLU A 368 23.86 15.91 0.10
CA GLU A 368 22.89 16.72 0.83
C GLU A 368 21.46 16.14 0.76
N HIS A 369 21.03 15.74 -0.44
CA HIS A 369 19.72 15.09 -0.63
C HIS A 369 19.64 13.77 0.14
N PHE A 370 20.62 12.90 0.07
CA PHE A 370 20.61 11.63 0.79
C PHE A 370 20.72 11.82 2.30
N THR A 371 21.35 12.91 2.77
CA THR A 371 21.36 13.28 4.19
C THR A 371 19.96 13.69 4.65
N ARG A 372 19.26 14.57 3.92
CA ARG A 372 17.87 14.94 4.23
C ARG A 372 16.92 13.75 4.19
N LEU A 373 17.11 12.84 3.21
CA LEU A 373 16.37 11.57 3.17
C LEU A 373 16.60 10.76 4.45
N ARG A 374 17.88 10.55 4.85
CA ARG A 374 18.23 9.77 6.04
C ARG A 374 17.58 10.36 7.32
N GLU A 375 17.59 11.70 7.45
CA GLU A 375 17.01 12.38 8.61
C GLU A 375 15.50 12.23 8.73
N ALA A 376 14.81 12.00 7.64
CA ALA A 376 13.36 11.88 7.59
C ALA A 376 12.84 10.45 7.81
N VAL A 377 13.72 9.42 7.71
CA VAL A 377 13.28 8.03 7.71
C VAL A 377 13.86 7.22 8.87
N THR A 378 13.09 6.25 9.35
CA THR A 378 13.50 5.30 10.38
C THR A 378 13.45 3.85 9.90
N ALA A 379 12.70 3.58 8.82
CA ALA A 379 12.56 2.23 8.30
C ALA A 379 13.89 1.71 7.72
N PRO A 380 14.34 0.49 8.08
CA PRO A 380 15.61 -0.11 7.66
C PRO A 380 15.89 0.00 6.17
N ILE A 381 14.88 -0.25 5.34
CA ILE A 381 14.95 -0.18 3.88
C ILE A 381 15.37 1.20 3.39
N SER A 382 14.74 2.25 3.93
CA SER A 382 14.99 3.63 3.52
C SER A 382 16.32 4.14 4.08
N VAL A 383 16.66 3.77 5.32
CA VAL A 383 17.94 4.12 5.96
C VAL A 383 19.11 3.49 5.18
N ALA A 384 19.03 2.20 4.86
CA ALA A 384 20.07 1.52 4.08
C ALA A 384 20.23 2.13 2.67
N ARG A 385 19.12 2.46 2.01
CA ARG A 385 19.13 3.14 0.70
C ARG A 385 19.84 4.49 0.77
N ALA A 386 19.50 5.31 1.78
CA ALA A 386 20.11 6.62 1.96
C ALA A 386 21.63 6.52 2.17
N HIS A 387 22.08 5.67 3.08
CA HIS A 387 23.51 5.46 3.34
C HIS A 387 24.23 4.88 2.13
N PHE A 388 23.68 3.88 1.45
CA PHE A 388 24.30 3.29 0.28
C PHE A 388 24.53 4.34 -0.83
N TRP A 389 23.52 5.13 -1.17
CA TRP A 389 23.63 6.14 -2.21
C TRP A 389 24.48 7.34 -1.78
N ALA A 390 24.51 7.70 -0.50
CA ALA A 390 25.47 8.66 0.04
C ALA A 390 26.92 8.13 -0.10
N GLY A 391 27.13 6.83 0.14
CA GLY A 391 28.41 6.16 -0.10
C GLY A 391 28.85 6.26 -1.56
N ARG A 392 27.96 5.97 -2.51
CA ARG A 392 28.23 6.13 -3.95
C ARG A 392 28.54 7.57 -4.35
N ALA A 393 27.87 8.53 -3.72
CA ALA A 393 28.13 9.96 -3.98
C ALA A 393 29.50 10.38 -3.41
N ALA A 394 29.85 9.94 -2.20
CA ALA A 394 31.17 10.19 -1.60
C ALA A 394 32.30 9.54 -2.41
N GLU A 395 32.10 8.32 -2.90
CA GLU A 395 33.04 7.64 -3.79
C GLU A 395 33.26 8.44 -5.10
N ARG A 396 32.18 8.93 -5.71
CA ARG A 396 32.23 9.79 -6.90
C ARG A 396 32.96 11.11 -6.64
N ALA A 397 32.87 11.64 -5.40
CA ALA A 397 33.60 12.84 -4.94
C ALA A 397 35.07 12.57 -4.57
N GLY A 398 35.56 11.32 -4.68
CA GLY A 398 36.91 10.92 -4.26
C GLY A 398 37.09 10.78 -2.74
N ARG A 399 36.00 10.79 -1.96
CA ARG A 399 36.05 10.73 -0.49
C ARG A 399 35.94 9.29 -0.01
N THR A 400 36.97 8.48 -0.27
CA THR A 400 37.00 7.03 -0.02
C THR A 400 36.63 6.67 1.45
N SER A 401 37.21 7.40 2.42
CA SER A 401 36.95 7.14 3.84
C SER A 401 35.47 7.39 4.22
N GLU A 402 34.84 8.41 3.66
CA GLU A 402 33.43 8.71 3.84
C GLU A 402 32.57 7.65 3.16
N ALA A 403 32.88 7.28 1.92
CA ALA A 403 32.20 6.22 1.19
C ALA A 403 32.17 4.90 1.99
N ASN A 404 33.32 4.47 2.52
CA ASN A 404 33.44 3.28 3.33
C ASN A 404 32.61 3.34 4.62
N ARG A 405 32.57 4.51 5.29
CA ARG A 405 31.71 4.67 6.47
C ARG A 405 30.23 4.53 6.12
N GLN A 406 29.80 5.16 5.01
CA GLN A 406 28.42 5.09 4.57
C GLN A 406 28.01 3.66 4.17
N TYR A 407 28.84 2.95 3.41
CA TYR A 407 28.59 1.54 3.07
C TYR A 407 28.58 0.64 4.29
N SER A 408 29.51 0.82 5.25
CA SER A 408 29.54 0.06 6.50
C SER A 408 28.26 0.30 7.33
N THR A 409 27.73 1.51 7.33
CA THR A 409 26.46 1.81 8.01
C THR A 409 25.26 1.16 7.29
N ALA A 410 25.22 1.23 5.95
CA ALA A 410 24.18 0.54 5.17
C ALA A 410 24.21 -0.98 5.40
N ALA A 411 25.40 -1.58 5.50
CA ALA A 411 25.61 -3.01 5.72
C ALA A 411 25.04 -3.53 7.07
N GLN A 412 24.77 -2.65 8.03
CA GLN A 412 24.10 -3.00 9.29
C GLN A 412 22.62 -3.40 9.11
N TYR A 413 22.08 -3.26 7.89
CA TYR A 413 20.72 -3.63 7.55
C TYR A 413 20.68 -4.84 6.59
N PRO A 414 21.09 -6.04 7.04
CA PRO A 414 21.35 -7.19 6.17
C PRO A 414 20.10 -7.78 5.49
N MET A 415 18.91 -7.36 5.93
CA MET A 415 17.63 -7.81 5.37
C MET A 415 17.10 -6.86 4.29
N THR A 416 17.91 -5.90 3.84
CA THR A 416 17.51 -4.90 2.85
C THR A 416 18.40 -4.98 1.62
N PHE A 417 17.83 -4.71 0.46
CA PHE A 417 18.53 -4.75 -0.83
C PHE A 417 19.84 -3.95 -0.80
N TYR A 418 19.78 -2.69 -0.42
CA TYR A 418 20.97 -1.84 -0.37
C TYR A 418 21.92 -2.19 0.77
N GLY A 419 21.40 -2.74 1.87
CA GLY A 419 22.23 -3.25 2.96
C GLY A 419 23.08 -4.46 2.53
N GLN A 420 22.46 -5.39 1.79
CA GLN A 420 23.16 -6.56 1.25
C GLN A 420 24.21 -6.18 0.20
N ILE A 421 23.89 -5.21 -0.69
CA ILE A 421 24.86 -4.70 -1.66
C ILE A 421 26.02 -4.03 -0.94
N ALA A 422 25.74 -3.19 0.05
CA ALA A 422 26.76 -2.52 0.85
C ALA A 422 27.65 -3.53 1.60
N ALA A 423 27.06 -4.55 2.21
CA ALA A 423 27.79 -5.63 2.88
C ALA A 423 28.75 -6.36 1.93
N ALA A 424 28.26 -6.72 0.74
CA ALA A 424 29.07 -7.36 -0.30
C ALA A 424 30.14 -6.42 -0.90
N THR A 425 29.91 -5.11 -0.87
CA THR A 425 30.88 -4.09 -1.31
C THR A 425 32.02 -3.95 -0.29
N VAL A 426 31.67 -3.87 1.00
CA VAL A 426 32.67 -3.72 2.08
C VAL A 426 33.43 -5.03 2.31
N ASN A 427 32.76 -6.16 2.24
CA ASN A 427 33.35 -7.49 2.43
C ASN A 427 32.81 -8.48 1.39
N PRO A 428 33.46 -8.58 0.20
CA PRO A 428 33.00 -9.46 -0.88
C PRO A 428 32.95 -10.95 -0.53
N ARG A 429 33.63 -11.40 0.51
CA ARG A 429 33.61 -12.77 1.02
C ARG A 429 32.76 -12.92 2.27
N GLY A 430 32.10 -11.85 2.70
CA GLY A 430 31.25 -11.83 3.88
C GLY A 430 29.99 -12.67 3.67
N SER A 431 29.59 -13.33 4.73
CA SER A 431 28.33 -14.09 4.78
C SER A 431 27.21 -13.23 5.32
N LEU A 432 25.98 -13.55 4.90
CA LEU A 432 24.78 -13.02 5.51
C LEU A 432 24.56 -13.76 6.84
N SER A 433 24.85 -13.08 7.95
CA SER A 433 24.55 -13.62 9.25
C SER A 433 23.14 -13.24 9.68
N LEU A 434 22.30 -14.24 9.90
CA LEU A 434 20.96 -14.04 10.44
C LEU A 434 21.03 -14.22 11.97
N PRO A 435 20.45 -13.31 12.76
CA PRO A 435 20.35 -13.53 14.21
C PRO A 435 19.71 -14.89 14.49
N SER A 436 20.31 -15.65 15.41
CA SER A 436 19.79 -16.96 15.80
C SER A 436 18.37 -16.84 16.34
N SER A 437 17.50 -17.77 15.94
CA SER A 437 16.15 -17.86 16.50
C SER A 437 16.24 -18.29 17.97
N ARG A 438 15.63 -17.50 18.85
CA ARG A 438 15.43 -17.84 20.25
C ARG A 438 13.93 -17.84 20.52
N GLY A 439 13.46 -18.78 21.32
CA GLY A 439 12.10 -18.73 21.86
C GLY A 439 11.84 -17.41 22.60
N ALA A 440 10.59 -17.06 22.83
CA ALA A 440 10.25 -15.94 23.70
C ALA A 440 10.71 -16.24 25.13
N SER A 441 11.35 -15.28 25.78
CA SER A 441 11.69 -15.30 27.20
C SER A 441 10.55 -14.80 28.08
N SER A 442 9.63 -14.02 27.49
CA SER A 442 8.46 -13.47 28.18
C SER A 442 7.41 -14.54 28.46
N SER A 443 6.66 -14.36 29.58
CA SER A 443 5.59 -15.26 29.96
C SER A 443 4.47 -15.29 28.91
N LYS A 444 4.16 -16.47 28.41
CA LYS A 444 3.00 -16.67 27.50
C LYS A 444 1.70 -16.25 28.21
N GLN A 445 1.58 -16.49 29.51
CA GLN A 445 0.38 -16.10 30.26
C GLN A 445 0.20 -14.58 30.28
N SER A 446 1.25 -13.82 30.60
CA SER A 446 1.21 -12.36 30.63
C SER A 446 0.85 -11.77 29.23
N PHE A 447 1.28 -12.43 28.14
CA PHE A 447 0.86 -12.06 26.80
C PHE A 447 -0.64 -12.33 26.57
N MET A 448 -1.13 -13.51 26.97
CA MET A 448 -2.54 -13.89 26.81
C MET A 448 -3.49 -13.04 27.67
N ASP A 449 -3.00 -12.45 28.75
CA ASP A 449 -3.77 -11.58 29.65
C ASP A 449 -3.92 -10.13 29.11
N GLN A 450 -3.22 -9.76 28.05
CA GLN A 450 -3.37 -8.44 27.42
C GLN A 450 -4.76 -8.29 26.80
N SER A 451 -5.42 -7.16 27.04
CA SER A 451 -6.80 -6.92 26.57
C SER A 451 -6.95 -7.06 25.05
N ILE A 452 -5.97 -6.59 24.29
CA ILE A 452 -5.95 -6.72 22.83
C ILE A 452 -5.83 -8.18 22.38
N VAL A 453 -5.11 -9.02 23.11
CA VAL A 453 -4.96 -10.46 22.81
C VAL A 453 -6.25 -11.21 23.17
N GLN A 454 -6.87 -10.89 24.30
CA GLN A 454 -8.17 -11.44 24.70
C GLN A 454 -9.27 -11.06 23.69
N ALA A 455 -9.24 -9.83 23.17
CA ALA A 455 -10.12 -9.40 22.08
C ALA A 455 -9.90 -10.25 20.82
N MET A 456 -8.64 -10.54 20.45
CA MET A 456 -8.32 -11.41 19.32
C MET A 456 -8.84 -12.84 19.53
N GLN A 457 -8.79 -13.38 20.77
CA GLN A 457 -9.37 -14.69 21.08
C GLN A 457 -10.88 -14.70 20.87
N SER A 458 -11.57 -13.68 21.38
CA SER A 458 -13.02 -13.51 21.19
C SER A 458 -13.41 -13.41 19.72
N LEU A 459 -12.61 -12.65 18.92
CA LEU A 459 -12.82 -12.49 17.48
C LEU A 459 -12.56 -13.80 16.71
N ALA A 460 -11.57 -14.59 17.15
CA ALA A 460 -11.29 -15.91 16.58
C ALA A 460 -12.45 -16.89 16.84
N ASP A 461 -12.97 -16.93 18.06
CA ASP A 461 -14.10 -17.81 18.43
C ASP A 461 -15.35 -17.52 17.61
N VAL A 462 -15.67 -16.25 17.37
CA VAL A 462 -16.83 -15.86 16.52
C VAL A 462 -16.53 -15.90 15.03
N GLY A 463 -15.28 -16.19 14.63
CA GLY A 463 -14.85 -16.26 13.23
C GLY A 463 -14.85 -14.92 12.50
N ALA A 464 -14.62 -13.81 13.21
CA ALA A 464 -14.54 -12.46 12.66
C ALA A 464 -13.13 -12.14 12.12
N GLU A 465 -12.71 -12.84 11.06
CA GLU A 465 -11.33 -12.80 10.53
C GLU A 465 -10.86 -11.39 10.14
N GLY A 466 -11.75 -10.57 9.56
CA GLY A 466 -11.42 -9.19 9.18
C GLY A 466 -11.07 -8.32 10.38
N LEU A 467 -11.82 -8.46 11.48
CA LEU A 467 -11.55 -7.75 12.72
C LEU A 467 -10.32 -8.33 13.45
N LEU A 468 -10.16 -9.66 13.47
CA LEU A 468 -8.95 -10.31 13.99
C LEU A 468 -7.68 -9.72 13.32
N ARG A 469 -7.71 -9.57 12.00
CA ARG A 469 -6.61 -8.93 11.24
C ARG A 469 -6.36 -7.50 11.71
N THR A 470 -7.41 -6.70 11.88
CA THR A 470 -7.31 -5.31 12.35
C THR A 470 -6.65 -5.23 13.72
N PHE A 471 -7.04 -6.09 14.66
CA PHE A 471 -6.47 -6.14 16.00
C PHE A 471 -5.02 -6.65 16.00
N ALA A 472 -4.70 -7.68 15.23
CA ALA A 472 -3.34 -8.21 15.12
C ALA A 472 -2.36 -7.18 14.53
N VAL A 473 -2.80 -6.41 13.53
CA VAL A 473 -1.98 -5.31 12.97
C VAL A 473 -1.79 -4.20 14.00
N ALA A 474 -2.83 -3.80 14.72
CA ALA A 474 -2.72 -2.79 15.77
C ALA A 474 -1.79 -3.24 16.92
N ALA A 475 -1.86 -4.49 17.33
CA ALA A 475 -0.93 -5.05 18.32
C ALA A 475 0.52 -4.96 17.82
N ALA A 476 0.78 -5.33 16.56
CA ALA A 476 2.11 -5.22 15.94
C ALA A 476 2.61 -3.77 15.85
N GLU A 477 1.72 -2.78 15.69
CA GLU A 477 2.10 -1.36 15.74
C GLU A 477 2.57 -0.94 17.13
N ASN A 478 1.94 -1.44 18.18
CA ASN A 478 2.24 -1.10 19.57
C ASN A 478 3.45 -1.86 20.12
N PHE A 479 3.78 -3.03 19.58
CA PHE A 479 4.88 -3.88 20.06
C PHE A 479 6.25 -3.25 19.79
N THR A 480 7.16 -3.39 20.75
CA THR A 480 8.49 -2.80 20.74
C THR A 480 9.62 -3.83 20.89
N ASP A 481 9.31 -5.06 21.26
CA ASP A 481 10.30 -6.10 21.49
C ASP A 481 10.00 -7.38 20.71
N ARG A 482 11.03 -8.22 20.56
CA ARG A 482 10.98 -9.46 19.81
C ARG A 482 9.99 -10.47 20.38
N ASP A 483 9.93 -10.61 21.71
CA ASP A 483 9.13 -11.64 22.37
C ASP A 483 7.63 -11.45 22.09
N GLN A 484 7.16 -10.22 22.09
CA GLN A 484 5.77 -9.89 21.73
C GLN A 484 5.45 -10.35 20.31
N PHE A 485 6.35 -10.13 19.34
CA PHE A 485 6.17 -10.62 17.97
C PHE A 485 6.19 -12.14 17.87
N VAL A 486 7.09 -12.80 18.59
CA VAL A 486 7.17 -14.28 18.62
C VAL A 486 5.88 -14.86 19.18
N LEU A 487 5.38 -14.34 20.30
CA LEU A 487 4.15 -14.80 20.93
C LEU A 487 2.93 -14.55 20.05
N LEU A 488 2.79 -13.35 19.46
CA LEU A 488 1.67 -13.03 18.56
C LEU A 488 1.69 -13.90 17.30
N THR A 489 2.83 -14.07 16.67
CA THR A 489 2.91 -14.91 15.46
C THR A 489 2.65 -16.39 15.79
N GLY A 490 3.10 -16.88 16.95
CA GLY A 490 2.78 -18.21 17.45
C GLY A 490 1.28 -18.39 17.68
N PHE A 491 0.64 -17.43 18.32
CA PHE A 491 -0.80 -17.39 18.55
C PHE A 491 -1.59 -17.41 17.21
N LEU A 492 -1.24 -16.55 16.26
CA LEU A 492 -1.92 -16.50 14.96
C LEU A 492 -1.76 -17.79 14.15
N ARG A 493 -0.59 -18.46 14.25
CA ARG A 493 -0.40 -19.79 13.63
C ARG A 493 -1.29 -20.85 14.27
N GLN A 494 -1.46 -20.84 15.61
CA GLN A 494 -2.39 -21.74 16.29
C GLN A 494 -3.84 -21.52 15.81
N LEU A 495 -4.20 -20.28 15.44
CA LEU A 495 -5.49 -19.94 14.85
C LEU A 495 -5.58 -20.28 13.34
N ASN A 496 -4.61 -20.99 12.78
CA ASN A 496 -4.52 -21.27 11.35
C ASN A 496 -4.52 -20.00 10.48
N GLN A 497 -3.84 -18.95 10.95
CA GLN A 497 -3.70 -17.65 10.24
C GLN A 497 -2.21 -17.39 9.87
N PRO A 498 -1.57 -18.27 9.06
CA PRO A 498 -0.13 -18.16 8.79
C PRO A 498 0.25 -16.91 7.99
N ALA A 499 -0.57 -16.48 7.04
CA ALA A 499 -0.31 -15.26 6.29
C ALA A 499 -0.39 -14.01 7.18
N LEU A 500 -1.36 -13.95 8.10
CA LEU A 500 -1.45 -12.87 9.08
C LEU A 500 -0.25 -12.89 10.05
N ALA A 501 0.19 -14.07 10.49
CA ALA A 501 1.40 -14.21 11.31
C ALA A 501 2.64 -13.66 10.57
N LEU A 502 2.79 -13.96 9.28
CA LEU A 502 3.86 -13.41 8.46
C LEU A 502 3.76 -11.88 8.32
N ARG A 503 2.57 -11.35 8.11
CA ARG A 503 2.36 -9.89 8.04
C ARG A 503 2.78 -9.20 9.33
N VAL A 504 2.42 -9.74 10.47
CA VAL A 504 2.86 -9.26 11.79
C VAL A 504 4.39 -9.34 11.92
N ALA A 505 5.01 -10.46 11.55
CA ALA A 505 6.47 -10.60 11.59
C ALA A 505 7.18 -9.59 10.66
N LYS A 506 6.66 -9.36 9.45
CA LYS A 506 7.17 -8.33 8.54
C LYS A 506 7.13 -6.93 9.18
N ARG A 507 6.10 -6.64 9.97
CA ARG A 507 6.03 -5.37 10.69
C ARG A 507 7.15 -5.23 11.72
N GLY A 508 7.50 -6.31 12.43
CA GLY A 508 8.68 -6.34 13.31
C GLY A 508 9.97 -6.02 12.56
N VAL A 509 10.18 -6.61 11.39
CA VAL A 509 11.35 -6.31 10.54
C VAL A 509 11.35 -4.83 10.11
N GLN A 510 10.21 -4.26 9.75
CA GLN A 510 10.10 -2.84 9.38
C GLN A 510 10.42 -1.90 10.54
N LYS A 511 10.18 -2.33 11.77
CA LYS A 511 10.53 -1.62 13.01
C LYS A 511 11.97 -1.88 13.47
N ASN A 512 12.77 -2.57 12.67
CA ASN A 512 14.13 -3.01 12.97
C ASN A 512 14.23 -3.95 14.19
N ILE A 513 13.17 -4.71 14.44
CA ILE A 513 13.16 -5.74 15.49
C ILE A 513 13.68 -7.06 14.86
N PRO A 514 14.64 -7.76 15.49
CA PRO A 514 15.29 -8.94 14.88
C PRO A 514 14.40 -10.20 14.96
N VAL A 515 13.34 -10.24 14.17
CA VAL A 515 12.36 -11.33 14.06
C VAL A 515 12.47 -12.09 12.73
N TYR A 516 13.67 -12.19 12.20
CA TYR A 516 13.91 -12.74 10.87
C TYR A 516 13.52 -14.21 10.75
N ASP A 517 13.73 -14.99 11.81
CA ASP A 517 13.38 -16.41 11.93
C ASP A 517 11.87 -16.68 11.74
N ILE A 518 11.03 -15.75 12.14
CA ILE A 518 9.57 -15.86 11.99
C ILE A 518 9.03 -15.09 10.79
N ALA A 519 9.84 -14.23 10.17
CA ALA A 519 9.45 -13.39 9.02
C ALA A 519 9.76 -14.02 7.66
N TYR A 520 10.45 -15.17 7.63
CA TYR A 520 10.81 -15.89 6.43
C TYR A 520 10.42 -17.38 6.51
N PRO A 521 9.12 -17.70 6.50
CA PRO A 521 8.66 -19.07 6.50
C PRO A 521 9.08 -19.79 5.23
N THR A 522 9.24 -21.12 5.32
CA THR A 522 9.49 -21.98 4.17
C THR A 522 8.30 -22.89 3.92
N ILE A 523 8.11 -23.30 2.67
CA ILE A 523 7.15 -24.31 2.25
C ILE A 523 7.86 -25.39 1.45
N SER A 524 7.29 -26.61 1.41
CA SER A 524 7.79 -27.65 0.53
C SER A 524 7.46 -27.31 -0.91
N LEU A 525 8.49 -27.25 -1.78
CA LEU A 525 8.28 -27.08 -3.20
C LEU A 525 8.03 -28.46 -3.84
N PRO A 526 7.06 -28.58 -4.77
CA PRO A 526 6.85 -29.81 -5.51
C PRO A 526 8.05 -30.11 -6.41
N ALA A 527 8.27 -31.38 -6.74
CA ALA A 527 9.27 -31.75 -7.74
C ALA A 527 8.96 -31.04 -9.06
N TYR A 528 9.96 -30.40 -9.65
CA TYR A 528 9.79 -29.64 -10.89
C TYR A 528 9.46 -30.60 -12.07
N ARG A 529 8.38 -30.31 -12.78
CA ARG A 529 7.87 -31.07 -13.91
C ARG A 529 7.83 -30.27 -15.22
N GLY A 530 8.33 -29.05 -15.22
CA GLY A 530 8.38 -28.20 -16.41
C GLY A 530 9.52 -28.61 -17.36
N ASN A 531 9.47 -28.06 -18.57
CA ASN A 531 10.58 -28.15 -19.52
C ASN A 531 11.67 -27.12 -19.10
N GLY A 532 12.94 -27.42 -19.39
CA GLY A 532 14.04 -26.52 -19.08
C GLY A 532 14.61 -26.71 -17.66
N THR A 533 15.44 -25.73 -17.25
CA THR A 533 16.15 -25.79 -15.97
C THR A 533 15.21 -25.37 -14.82
N PRO A 534 15.12 -26.15 -13.73
CA PRO A 534 14.36 -25.74 -12.57
C PRO A 534 14.93 -24.45 -11.98
N PRO A 535 14.08 -23.46 -11.66
CA PRO A 535 14.53 -22.25 -10.99
C PRO A 535 15.00 -22.52 -9.57
N GLU A 536 15.91 -21.71 -9.09
CA GLU A 536 16.46 -21.80 -7.73
C GLU A 536 15.35 -21.72 -6.66
N SER A 537 15.34 -22.66 -5.70
CA SER A 537 14.33 -22.71 -4.63
C SER A 537 14.27 -21.42 -3.82
N ALA A 538 15.40 -20.78 -3.57
CA ALA A 538 15.46 -19.51 -2.84
C ALA A 538 14.76 -18.37 -3.61
N LEU A 539 14.89 -18.34 -4.94
CA LEU A 539 14.17 -17.38 -5.79
C LEU A 539 12.65 -17.62 -5.75
N ILE A 540 12.22 -18.90 -5.85
CA ILE A 540 10.79 -19.24 -5.76
C ILE A 540 10.19 -18.84 -4.40
N MET A 541 10.92 -19.11 -3.30
CA MET A 541 10.49 -18.66 -1.96
C MET A 541 10.39 -17.12 -1.87
N GLY A 542 11.39 -16.44 -2.44
CA GLY A 542 11.42 -14.96 -2.48
C GLY A 542 10.23 -14.38 -3.25
N LEU A 543 9.91 -14.95 -4.40
CA LEU A 543 8.74 -14.59 -5.21
C LEU A 543 7.44 -14.89 -4.47
N THR A 544 7.25 -16.12 -3.95
CA THR A 544 6.04 -16.51 -3.23
C THR A 544 5.77 -15.60 -2.01
N ARG A 545 6.85 -15.25 -1.28
CA ARG A 545 6.75 -14.31 -0.15
C ARG A 545 6.30 -12.91 -0.60
N GLN A 546 6.78 -12.46 -1.75
CA GLN A 546 6.44 -11.15 -2.29
C GLN A 546 5.02 -11.11 -2.87
N GLU A 547 4.57 -12.19 -3.50
CA GLU A 547 3.29 -12.27 -4.21
C GLU A 547 2.09 -12.41 -3.25
N SER A 548 2.14 -13.38 -2.36
CA SER A 548 0.98 -13.77 -1.56
C SER A 548 1.21 -13.79 -0.06
N GLU A 549 2.44 -13.55 0.41
CA GLU A 549 2.81 -13.83 1.80
C GLU A 549 2.51 -15.28 2.19
N PHE A 550 2.65 -16.20 1.23
CA PHE A 550 2.32 -17.63 1.34
C PHE A 550 0.83 -17.92 1.58
N GLU A 551 -0.09 -17.03 1.17
CA GLU A 551 -1.53 -17.25 1.27
C GLU A 551 -2.03 -18.02 0.02
N PRO A 552 -2.48 -19.27 0.17
CA PRO A 552 -2.89 -20.08 -0.98
C PRO A 552 -4.18 -19.57 -1.65
N GLU A 553 -5.07 -18.93 -0.86
CA GLU A 553 -6.35 -18.39 -1.33
C GLU A 553 -6.25 -16.94 -1.78
N ALA A 554 -5.03 -16.38 -1.86
CA ALA A 554 -4.83 -15.00 -2.27
C ALA A 554 -5.44 -14.71 -3.63
N LEU A 555 -6.24 -13.64 -3.72
CA LEU A 555 -6.89 -13.17 -4.92
C LEU A 555 -6.70 -11.67 -5.04
N SER A 556 -5.98 -11.22 -6.07
CA SER A 556 -5.80 -9.81 -6.32
C SER A 556 -7.02 -9.18 -6.99
N SER A 557 -7.14 -7.85 -6.93
CA SER A 557 -8.19 -7.09 -7.63
C SER A 557 -8.14 -7.29 -9.16
N ALA A 558 -6.95 -7.57 -9.71
CA ALA A 558 -6.75 -7.88 -11.13
C ALA A 558 -7.09 -9.33 -11.48
N GLY A 559 -7.33 -10.20 -10.50
CA GLY A 559 -7.69 -11.61 -10.71
C GLY A 559 -6.50 -12.57 -10.69
N ALA A 560 -5.32 -12.16 -10.26
CA ALA A 560 -4.19 -13.05 -9.98
C ALA A 560 -4.50 -13.94 -8.77
N ARG A 561 -4.01 -15.20 -8.73
CA ARG A 561 -4.47 -16.21 -7.79
C ARG A 561 -3.35 -17.04 -7.19
N GLY A 562 -3.53 -17.38 -5.92
CA GLY A 562 -2.75 -18.39 -5.19
C GLY A 562 -1.35 -17.90 -4.80
N LEU A 563 -0.52 -18.85 -4.38
CA LEU A 563 0.80 -18.61 -3.78
C LEU A 563 1.72 -17.72 -4.62
N MET A 564 1.77 -17.91 -5.92
CA MET A 564 2.61 -17.14 -6.86
C MET A 564 1.80 -16.16 -7.70
N GLN A 565 0.56 -15.83 -7.31
CA GLN A 565 -0.31 -14.81 -7.93
C GLN A 565 -0.36 -14.90 -9.47
N LEU A 566 -0.63 -16.09 -9.98
CA LEU A 566 -0.70 -16.31 -11.42
C LEU A 566 -2.02 -15.79 -12.01
N MET A 567 -1.88 -15.04 -13.11
CA MET A 567 -3.04 -14.71 -13.94
C MET A 567 -3.54 -15.98 -14.65
N PRO A 568 -4.87 -16.22 -14.73
CA PRO A 568 -5.39 -17.42 -15.39
C PRO A 568 -4.93 -17.61 -16.83
N ALA A 569 -4.74 -16.53 -17.59
CA ALA A 569 -4.23 -16.58 -18.95
C ALA A 569 -2.77 -17.05 -19.00
N THR A 570 -1.91 -16.51 -18.10
CA THR A 570 -0.51 -16.94 -17.95
C THR A 570 -0.44 -18.41 -17.57
N ALA A 571 -1.22 -18.82 -16.56
CA ALA A 571 -1.28 -20.20 -16.12
C ALA A 571 -1.67 -21.16 -17.25
N SER A 572 -2.70 -20.81 -18.04
CA SER A 572 -3.15 -21.62 -19.18
C SER A 572 -2.07 -21.74 -20.28
N LEU A 573 -1.34 -20.67 -20.57
CA LEU A 573 -0.25 -20.67 -21.55
C LEU A 573 0.91 -21.54 -21.05
N THR A 574 1.35 -21.35 -19.81
CA THR A 574 2.41 -22.12 -19.18
C THR A 574 2.06 -23.60 -19.08
N ALA A 575 0.82 -23.94 -18.68
CA ALA A 575 0.34 -25.32 -18.62
C ALA A 575 0.46 -26.04 -19.98
N ARG A 576 0.04 -25.38 -21.06
CA ARG A 576 0.18 -25.94 -22.42
C ARG A 576 1.63 -26.13 -22.84
N ARG A 577 2.49 -25.13 -22.59
CA ARG A 577 3.92 -25.16 -22.96
C ARG A 577 4.66 -26.29 -22.25
N HIS A 578 4.37 -26.48 -20.98
CA HIS A 578 5.06 -27.46 -20.13
C HIS A 578 4.30 -28.79 -19.97
N ARG A 579 3.14 -28.95 -20.62
CA ARG A 579 2.29 -30.18 -20.54
C ARG A 579 1.87 -30.49 -19.10
N ILE A 580 1.59 -29.44 -18.30
CA ILE A 580 1.11 -29.54 -16.92
C ILE A 580 -0.42 -29.56 -16.95
N SER A 581 -1.03 -30.47 -16.20
CA SER A 581 -2.49 -30.51 -16.04
C SER A 581 -3.00 -29.23 -15.38
N TYR A 582 -4.02 -28.63 -15.98
CA TYR A 582 -4.64 -27.40 -15.49
C TYR A 582 -6.12 -27.36 -15.89
N GLY A 583 -7.01 -27.57 -14.93
CA GLY A 583 -8.48 -27.61 -15.14
C GLY A 583 -9.14 -26.22 -15.11
N GLY A 584 -8.41 -25.16 -14.82
CA GLY A 584 -8.93 -23.80 -14.85
C GLY A 584 -8.59 -22.96 -13.62
N LYS A 585 -9.20 -21.77 -13.55
CA LYS A 585 -8.86 -20.74 -12.56
C LYS A 585 -8.99 -21.18 -11.09
N GLY A 586 -9.78 -22.22 -10.80
CA GLY A 586 -9.95 -22.79 -9.45
C GLY A 586 -8.69 -23.50 -8.98
N ASP A 587 -8.00 -24.22 -9.89
CA ASP A 587 -6.79 -24.97 -9.58
C ASP A 587 -5.63 -24.10 -9.09
N LEU A 588 -5.68 -22.78 -9.38
CA LEU A 588 -4.66 -21.83 -8.91
C LEU A 588 -4.68 -21.59 -7.40
N PHE A 589 -5.72 -22.04 -6.71
CA PHE A 589 -5.74 -22.06 -5.25
C PHE A 589 -5.16 -23.35 -4.66
N THR A 590 -4.89 -24.36 -5.51
CA THR A 590 -4.19 -25.58 -5.09
C THR A 590 -2.68 -25.31 -5.06
N PRO A 591 -2.00 -25.39 -3.90
CA PRO A 591 -0.60 -25.02 -3.75
C PRO A 591 0.34 -25.72 -4.72
N SER A 592 0.21 -27.05 -4.87
CA SER A 592 1.07 -27.83 -5.75
C SER A 592 0.94 -27.42 -7.23
N THR A 593 -0.28 -27.20 -7.71
CA THR A 593 -0.55 -26.74 -9.08
C THR A 593 -0.03 -25.32 -9.30
N ASN A 594 -0.29 -24.42 -8.35
CA ASN A 594 0.15 -23.02 -8.43
C ASN A 594 1.68 -22.92 -8.47
N LEU A 595 2.37 -23.65 -7.59
CA LEU A 595 3.84 -23.69 -7.54
C LEU A 595 4.42 -24.33 -8.81
N GLN A 596 3.86 -25.44 -9.33
CA GLN A 596 4.33 -26.05 -10.57
C GLN A 596 4.25 -25.08 -11.76
N LEU A 597 3.11 -24.42 -11.91
CA LEU A 597 2.92 -23.45 -12.99
C LEU A 597 3.79 -22.21 -12.78
N GLY A 598 3.90 -21.71 -11.54
CA GLY A 598 4.73 -20.57 -11.20
C GLY A 598 6.22 -20.84 -11.45
N MET A 599 6.74 -21.97 -10.99
CA MET A 599 8.12 -22.39 -11.24
C MET A 599 8.40 -22.51 -12.75
N SER A 600 7.46 -23.08 -13.52
CA SER A 600 7.60 -23.21 -14.97
C SER A 600 7.59 -21.85 -15.67
N HIS A 601 6.74 -20.93 -15.22
CA HIS A 601 6.73 -19.56 -15.75
C HIS A 601 8.04 -18.81 -15.43
N VAL A 602 8.58 -18.96 -14.21
CA VAL A 602 9.89 -18.39 -13.86
C VAL A 602 11.01 -18.99 -14.71
N SER A 603 10.99 -20.30 -14.96
CA SER A 603 11.95 -20.97 -15.85
C SER A 603 11.90 -20.41 -17.28
N ASP A 604 10.70 -20.18 -17.81
CA ASP A 604 10.52 -19.52 -19.12
C ASP A 604 11.17 -18.12 -19.12
N LEU A 605 10.88 -17.30 -18.12
CA LEU A 605 11.42 -15.94 -18.03
C LEU A 605 12.95 -15.92 -17.88
N LEU A 606 13.50 -16.85 -17.10
CA LEU A 606 14.96 -16.98 -17.00
C LEU A 606 15.58 -17.37 -18.34
N THR A 607 14.92 -18.21 -19.12
CA THR A 607 15.36 -18.58 -20.47
C THR A 607 15.25 -17.39 -21.43
N ASP A 608 14.12 -16.68 -21.42
CA ASP A 608 13.86 -15.54 -22.31
C ASP A 608 14.87 -14.40 -22.08
N PHE A 609 15.35 -14.24 -20.83
CA PHE A 609 16.30 -13.19 -20.45
C PHE A 609 17.73 -13.72 -20.15
N ALA A 610 18.10 -14.87 -20.73
CA ALA A 610 19.44 -15.45 -20.62
C ALA A 610 19.95 -15.60 -19.18
N GLY A 611 19.08 -15.95 -18.24
CA GLY A 611 19.40 -16.15 -16.83
C GLY A 611 19.43 -14.87 -15.98
N SER A 612 19.13 -13.70 -16.53
CA SER A 612 19.09 -12.44 -15.79
C SER A 612 17.98 -12.42 -14.74
N PHE A 613 18.34 -12.40 -13.46
CA PHE A 613 17.37 -12.28 -12.37
C PHE A 613 16.63 -10.95 -12.42
N VAL A 614 17.34 -9.85 -12.66
CA VAL A 614 16.73 -8.49 -12.69
C VAL A 614 15.63 -8.43 -13.75
N LEU A 615 15.92 -8.85 -14.98
CA LEU A 615 14.95 -8.81 -16.08
C LEU A 615 13.81 -9.80 -15.91
N SER A 616 14.10 -11.01 -15.43
CA SER A 616 13.09 -12.05 -15.20
C SER A 616 12.13 -11.67 -14.07
N ILE A 617 12.63 -11.15 -12.95
CA ILE A 617 11.82 -10.70 -11.83
C ILE A 617 10.97 -9.47 -12.25
N ALA A 618 11.57 -8.51 -12.96
CA ALA A 618 10.83 -7.36 -13.47
C ALA A 618 9.73 -7.80 -14.47
N SER A 619 10.03 -8.80 -15.32
CA SER A 619 9.08 -9.36 -16.29
C SER A 619 7.92 -10.10 -15.62
N TYR A 620 8.20 -10.82 -14.54
CA TYR A 620 7.17 -11.49 -13.76
C TYR A 620 6.08 -10.51 -13.27
N ASN A 621 6.49 -9.36 -12.78
CA ASN A 621 5.58 -8.32 -12.26
C ASN A 621 4.96 -7.45 -13.37
N ALA A 622 5.77 -6.94 -14.31
CA ALA A 622 5.32 -5.96 -15.30
C ALA A 622 4.97 -6.53 -16.68
N GLY A 623 5.37 -7.78 -16.94
CA GLY A 623 5.21 -8.46 -18.23
C GLY A 623 6.35 -8.18 -19.22
N GLY A 624 6.74 -9.21 -19.99
CA GLY A 624 7.92 -9.21 -20.87
C GLY A 624 7.91 -8.11 -21.94
N GLY A 625 6.74 -7.73 -22.46
CA GLY A 625 6.64 -6.67 -23.46
C GLY A 625 7.14 -5.32 -22.96
N ARG A 626 6.84 -4.98 -21.69
CA ARG A 626 7.34 -3.75 -21.05
C ARG A 626 8.84 -3.80 -20.80
N ILE A 627 9.35 -4.95 -20.40
CA ILE A 627 10.79 -5.12 -20.17
C ILE A 627 11.58 -4.90 -21.47
N ASN A 628 11.12 -5.45 -22.58
CA ASN A 628 11.75 -5.22 -23.89
C ASN A 628 11.70 -3.74 -24.29
N GLN A 629 10.61 -3.04 -24.00
CA GLN A 629 10.50 -1.60 -24.21
C GLN A 629 11.53 -0.86 -23.34
N TRP A 630 11.67 -1.20 -22.05
CA TRP A 630 12.62 -0.55 -21.16
C TRP A 630 14.07 -0.85 -21.54
N ILE A 631 14.37 -2.08 -22.02
CA ILE A 631 15.70 -2.38 -22.58
C ILE A 631 15.98 -1.48 -23.80
N SER A 632 15.02 -1.33 -24.69
CA SER A 632 15.16 -0.44 -25.86
C SER A 632 15.35 1.03 -25.49
N THR A 633 14.69 1.48 -24.41
CA THR A 633 14.72 2.90 -23.99
C THR A 633 15.93 3.22 -23.13
N TYR A 634 16.31 2.31 -22.22
CA TYR A 634 17.32 2.56 -21.18
C TYR A 634 18.64 1.85 -21.44
N GLY A 635 18.70 1.02 -22.46
CA GLY A 635 19.81 0.10 -22.72
C GLY A 635 19.64 -1.22 -21.96
N ASP A 636 20.40 -2.21 -22.39
CA ASP A 636 20.38 -3.54 -21.80
C ASP A 636 21.23 -3.58 -20.52
N PRO A 637 20.65 -3.89 -19.34
CA PRO A 637 21.41 -3.97 -18.10
C PRO A 637 22.40 -5.13 -18.04
N ARG A 638 22.36 -6.05 -18.99
CA ARG A 638 23.30 -7.17 -19.12
C ARG A 638 24.62 -6.77 -19.78
N ASN A 639 24.69 -5.59 -20.41
CA ASN A 639 25.93 -5.11 -21.02
C ASN A 639 27.00 -4.84 -19.96
N ALA A 640 28.25 -5.14 -20.27
CA ALA A 640 29.37 -5.04 -19.34
C ALA A 640 29.52 -3.66 -18.68
N ASN A 641 29.23 -2.58 -19.42
CA ASN A 641 29.33 -1.20 -18.95
C ASN A 641 28.04 -0.65 -18.35
N ALA A 642 26.97 -1.45 -18.26
CA ALA A 642 25.72 -1.00 -17.69
C ALA A 642 25.77 -0.99 -16.15
N ASP A 643 25.30 0.11 -15.55
CA ASP A 643 25.04 0.15 -14.11
C ASP A 643 23.63 -0.41 -13.86
N VAL A 644 23.58 -1.65 -13.38
CA VAL A 644 22.33 -2.37 -13.16
C VAL A 644 21.46 -1.68 -12.10
N LEU A 645 22.07 -1.03 -11.10
CA LEU A 645 21.34 -0.31 -10.07
C LEU A 645 20.67 0.94 -10.66
N ASP A 646 21.34 1.66 -11.54
CA ASP A 646 20.72 2.77 -12.26
C ASP A 646 19.60 2.30 -13.16
N TRP A 647 19.77 1.14 -13.82
CA TRP A 647 18.71 0.58 -14.65
C TRP A 647 17.46 0.23 -13.81
N ILE A 648 17.65 -0.37 -12.63
CA ILE A 648 16.55 -0.66 -11.69
C ILE A 648 15.87 0.64 -11.25
N GLU A 649 16.63 1.68 -10.90
CA GLU A 649 16.08 2.97 -10.47
C GLU A 649 15.39 3.74 -11.62
N ARG A 650 15.72 3.45 -12.89
CA ARG A 650 15.02 3.97 -14.07
C ARG A 650 13.68 3.30 -14.34
N ILE A 651 13.39 2.11 -13.81
CA ILE A 651 12.09 1.46 -13.97
C ILE A 651 10.98 2.48 -13.60
N PRO A 652 10.08 2.85 -14.53
CA PRO A 652 9.12 3.94 -14.29
C PRO A 652 8.08 3.58 -13.25
N PHE A 653 7.72 2.29 -13.13
CA PHE A 653 6.75 1.81 -12.16
C PHE A 653 7.41 1.58 -10.80
N SER A 654 7.05 2.39 -9.80
CA SER A 654 7.57 2.27 -8.44
C SER A 654 7.31 0.88 -7.84
N GLU A 655 6.16 0.29 -8.16
CA GLU A 655 5.81 -1.07 -7.77
C GLU A 655 6.84 -2.08 -8.30
N THR A 656 7.10 -2.10 -9.62
CA THR A 656 8.04 -3.03 -10.24
C THR A 656 9.47 -2.80 -9.76
N ARG A 657 9.88 -1.55 -9.60
CA ARG A 657 11.19 -1.20 -9.05
C ARG A 657 11.40 -1.77 -7.65
N ASN A 658 10.42 -1.56 -6.76
CA ASN A 658 10.44 -2.12 -5.42
C ASN A 658 10.36 -3.65 -5.43
N TYR A 659 9.54 -4.23 -6.32
CA TYR A 659 9.40 -5.67 -6.47
C TYR A 659 10.72 -6.36 -6.78
N VAL A 660 11.49 -5.85 -7.76
CA VAL A 660 12.82 -6.39 -8.10
C VAL A 660 13.74 -6.38 -6.88
N GLN A 661 13.80 -5.26 -6.17
CA GLN A 661 14.64 -5.11 -4.98
C GLN A 661 14.21 -6.10 -3.87
N ARG A 662 12.89 -6.20 -3.61
CA ARG A 662 12.36 -7.11 -2.56
C ARG A 662 12.60 -8.58 -2.88
N VAL A 663 12.41 -9.02 -4.13
CA VAL A 663 12.64 -10.41 -4.50
C VAL A 663 14.12 -10.77 -4.41
N LEU A 664 15.02 -9.90 -4.88
CA LEU A 664 16.47 -10.13 -4.82
C LEU A 664 16.96 -10.23 -3.36
N GLU A 665 16.53 -9.31 -2.48
CA GLU A 665 16.93 -9.38 -1.07
C GLU A 665 16.37 -10.62 -0.37
N ASN A 666 15.10 -10.98 -0.65
CA ASN A 666 14.49 -12.18 -0.09
C ASN A 666 15.23 -13.44 -0.54
N THR A 667 15.68 -13.49 -1.79
CA THR A 667 16.44 -14.63 -2.33
C THR A 667 17.73 -14.87 -1.54
N GLN A 668 18.47 -13.82 -1.16
CA GLN A 668 19.68 -13.95 -0.33
C GLN A 668 19.34 -14.55 1.05
N VAL A 669 18.27 -14.09 1.67
CA VAL A 669 17.82 -14.59 2.98
C VAL A 669 17.42 -16.07 2.87
N TYR A 670 16.65 -16.44 1.84
CA TYR A 670 16.24 -17.82 1.67
C TYR A 670 17.40 -18.76 1.31
N ARG A 671 18.45 -18.32 0.62
CA ARG A 671 19.67 -19.11 0.45
C ARG A 671 20.29 -19.50 1.78
N ASN A 672 20.36 -18.55 2.72
CA ASN A 672 20.88 -18.77 4.05
C ASN A 672 20.01 -19.78 4.83
N ILE A 673 18.70 -19.55 4.84
CA ILE A 673 17.73 -20.42 5.54
C ILE A 673 17.74 -21.85 4.97
N LEU A 674 17.71 -22.01 3.66
CA LEU A 674 17.68 -23.33 3.01
C LEU A 674 19.01 -24.07 3.17
N ALA A 675 20.13 -23.36 3.28
CA ALA A 675 21.44 -23.95 3.57
C ALA A 675 21.61 -24.34 5.04
N GLY A 676 20.78 -23.84 5.94
CA GLY A 676 20.90 -24.04 7.39
C GLY A 676 22.20 -23.49 8.02
N ARG A 677 22.87 -22.59 7.32
CA ARG A 677 24.14 -21.97 7.72
C ARG A 677 24.33 -20.63 7.04
N ASP A 678 25.23 -19.83 7.55
CA ASP A 678 25.65 -18.57 6.91
C ASP A 678 26.29 -18.86 5.53
N VAL A 679 25.77 -18.21 4.50
CA VAL A 679 26.28 -18.29 3.14
C VAL A 679 26.74 -16.93 2.64
N PRO A 680 27.72 -16.88 1.70
CA PRO A 680 28.16 -15.63 1.12
C PRO A 680 27.02 -14.84 0.49
N VAL A 681 27.07 -13.51 0.63
CA VAL A 681 26.07 -12.61 0.02
C VAL A 681 26.28 -12.57 -1.50
N GLY A 682 25.45 -13.29 -2.24
CA GLY A 682 25.57 -13.45 -3.69
C GLY A 682 24.90 -12.33 -4.51
N ILE A 683 24.41 -11.26 -3.88
CA ILE A 683 23.56 -10.25 -4.53
C ILE A 683 24.27 -9.53 -5.70
N LEU A 684 25.58 -9.24 -5.59
CA LEU A 684 26.34 -8.62 -6.67
C LEU A 684 26.48 -9.54 -7.89
N ALA A 685 26.60 -10.85 -7.68
CA ALA A 685 26.60 -11.83 -8.74
C ALA A 685 25.21 -11.94 -9.39
N ASP A 686 24.13 -11.93 -8.59
CA ASP A 686 22.75 -11.98 -9.11
C ASP A 686 22.38 -10.76 -9.95
N LEU A 687 22.88 -9.59 -9.59
CA LEU A 687 22.69 -8.36 -10.37
C LEU A 687 23.34 -8.45 -11.76
N LYS A 688 24.43 -9.21 -11.87
CA LYS A 688 25.20 -9.41 -13.13
C LYS A 688 24.82 -10.68 -13.88
N ARG A 689 23.91 -11.51 -13.37
CA ARG A 689 23.49 -12.75 -14.08
C ARG A 689 22.94 -12.43 -15.46
N GLY A 690 23.28 -13.29 -16.43
CA GLY A 690 22.91 -13.11 -17.82
C GLY A 690 23.73 -12.02 -18.53
N ALA A 691 24.80 -11.50 -17.91
CA ALA A 691 25.70 -10.56 -18.56
C ALA A 691 26.23 -11.13 -19.86
N HIS A 692 26.19 -10.33 -20.92
CA HIS A 692 26.86 -10.65 -22.17
C HIS A 692 28.36 -10.67 -21.90
N THR A 693 28.99 -11.84 -21.92
CA THR A 693 30.45 -11.92 -22.05
C THR A 693 30.81 -11.29 -23.40
N GLU A 694 31.67 -10.30 -23.40
CA GLU A 694 32.35 -9.91 -24.64
C GLU A 694 33.09 -11.15 -25.14
N VAL A 695 32.45 -11.94 -26.01
CA VAL A 695 33.14 -12.82 -26.92
C VAL A 695 33.94 -11.86 -27.79
N ALA A 696 35.27 -11.94 -27.64
CA ALA A 696 36.20 -11.04 -28.28
C ALA A 696 35.77 -10.79 -29.73
N ALA A 697 35.71 -9.49 -30.09
CA ALA A 697 35.39 -9.02 -31.44
C ALA A 697 36.40 -9.48 -32.51
N ASN A 698 37.20 -10.54 -32.25
CA ASN A 698 38.21 -11.10 -33.11
C ASN A 698 37.72 -12.28 -33.98
N ASP A 699 36.51 -12.83 -33.74
CA ASP A 699 36.03 -13.94 -34.59
C ASP A 699 35.03 -13.51 -35.69
N ALA A 700 34.74 -12.21 -35.82
CA ALA A 700 33.85 -11.70 -36.88
C ALA A 700 34.57 -11.49 -38.23
N GLN A 701 35.84 -11.86 -38.40
CA GLN A 701 36.57 -11.69 -39.66
C GLN A 701 36.75 -12.98 -40.46
N PHE A 702 36.25 -14.11 -39.99
CA PHE A 702 36.33 -15.38 -40.76
C PHE A 702 34.95 -16.06 -40.85
N SER A 703 34.00 -15.49 -41.54
CA SER A 703 32.83 -16.23 -42.10
C SER A 703 31.97 -15.32 -42.96
N SER A 704 32.56 -14.68 -43.95
CA SER A 704 31.77 -14.18 -45.08
C SER A 704 31.86 -15.11 -46.27
N SER A 705 31.19 -16.27 -46.20
CA SER A 705 30.77 -17.04 -47.35
C SER A 705 29.93 -18.23 -46.90
N ALA A 706 28.63 -18.11 -46.90
CA ALA A 706 27.70 -19.18 -47.29
C ALA A 706 26.22 -18.69 -47.16
N THR A 707 25.64 -18.49 -48.35
CA THR A 707 24.26 -18.83 -48.76
C THR A 707 23.07 -18.27 -47.96
N SER A 708 22.41 -17.36 -48.63
CA SER A 708 20.99 -17.01 -48.48
C SER A 708 20.08 -18.26 -48.46
N ALA A 709 19.35 -18.41 -47.35
CA ALA A 709 18.11 -19.19 -47.33
C ALA A 709 17.05 -18.35 -46.58
N SER A 710 16.09 -17.95 -47.38
CA SER A 710 14.90 -17.20 -46.94
C SER A 710 14.06 -18.09 -46.00
N ALA A 711 13.78 -17.61 -44.79
CA ALA A 711 12.74 -18.12 -43.92
C ALA A 711 11.49 -17.21 -43.99
N PRO A 712 10.28 -17.77 -43.98
CA PRO A 712 9.05 -17.02 -44.26
C PRO A 712 8.64 -16.13 -43.12
N ALA A 713 8.15 -14.94 -43.49
CA ALA A 713 7.57 -13.93 -42.60
C ALA A 713 6.41 -14.51 -41.80
N SER A 714 6.50 -14.51 -40.50
CA SER A 714 5.37 -14.73 -39.61
C SER A 714 4.50 -13.50 -39.53
N ALA A 715 3.23 -13.68 -39.86
CA ALA A 715 2.18 -12.64 -39.82
C ALA A 715 2.01 -12.02 -38.42
N PRO A 716 1.60 -10.74 -38.34
CA PRO A 716 1.37 -10.08 -37.07
C PRO A 716 0.11 -10.61 -36.41
N ILE A 717 0.23 -11.03 -35.17
CA ILE A 717 -0.92 -11.35 -34.31
C ILE A 717 -1.60 -10.04 -33.94
N ALA A 718 -2.85 -9.92 -34.39
CA ALA A 718 -3.73 -8.78 -34.16
C ALA A 718 -4.00 -8.56 -32.67
N GLY A 719 -3.89 -7.29 -32.29
CA GLY A 719 -4.72 -6.56 -31.34
C GLY A 719 -5.00 -7.18 -29.98
N VAL A 720 -4.12 -6.93 -28.99
CA VAL A 720 -4.57 -6.79 -27.60
C VAL A 720 -4.73 -5.28 -27.36
N ALA A 721 -5.97 -4.84 -27.14
CA ALA A 721 -6.31 -3.45 -26.84
C ALA A 721 -5.51 -2.96 -25.62
N PRO A 722 -5.10 -1.68 -25.59
CA PRO A 722 -4.41 -1.12 -24.45
C PRO A 722 -5.37 -1.11 -23.26
N ALA A 723 -5.00 -1.77 -22.19
CA ALA A 723 -5.64 -1.61 -20.90
C ALA A 723 -5.33 -0.21 -20.38
N SER A 724 -6.15 0.77 -20.79
CA SER A 724 -6.21 2.08 -20.21
C SER A 724 -6.93 1.97 -18.86
N GLN A 725 -6.37 2.62 -17.84
CA GLN A 725 -6.87 2.83 -16.49
C GLN A 725 -6.49 1.73 -15.48
N PHE A 726 -5.23 1.76 -15.07
CA PHE A 726 -4.90 1.44 -13.69
C PHE A 726 -4.54 2.75 -12.97
N SER A 727 -5.44 3.20 -12.10
CA SER A 727 -5.08 4.14 -11.04
C SER A 727 -3.95 3.48 -10.25
N SER A 728 -2.85 4.19 -10.11
CA SER A 728 -1.70 3.80 -9.30
C SER A 728 -2.11 3.67 -7.83
N GLY A 729 -2.63 2.51 -7.46
CA GLY A 729 -2.65 2.09 -6.07
C GLY A 729 -1.22 1.77 -5.69
N VAL A 730 -0.57 2.69 -5.03
CA VAL A 730 0.69 2.44 -4.35
C VAL A 730 0.39 1.40 -3.30
N VAL A 731 0.83 0.17 -3.51
CA VAL A 731 0.93 -0.79 -2.42
C VAL A 731 2.12 -0.35 -1.59
N SER A 732 1.87 0.64 -0.74
CA SER A 732 2.71 0.93 0.39
C SER A 732 2.62 -0.28 1.31
N SER A 733 3.74 -0.87 1.68
CA SER A 733 3.83 -1.84 2.76
C SER A 733 3.72 -1.18 4.15
N SER A 734 3.05 -0.05 4.22
CA SER A 734 2.54 0.54 5.46
C SER A 734 1.05 0.23 5.55
N PRO A 735 0.51 -0.11 6.72
CA PRO A 735 -0.92 -0.24 6.88
C PRO A 735 -1.53 1.13 6.56
N VAL A 736 -2.12 1.24 5.39
CA VAL A 736 -3.10 2.27 5.14
C VAL A 736 -4.27 1.86 6.03
N TYR A 737 -4.50 2.62 7.10
CA TYR A 737 -5.83 2.67 7.66
C TYR A 737 -6.69 3.25 6.54
N ASP A 738 -7.44 2.38 5.85
CA ASP A 738 -8.58 2.83 5.08
C ASP A 738 -9.50 3.51 6.08
N ASP A 739 -9.45 4.85 6.11
CA ASP A 739 -10.57 5.61 6.64
C ASP A 739 -11.75 5.20 5.76
N ASP A 740 -12.73 4.50 6.36
CA ASP A 740 -13.97 4.04 5.75
C ASP A 740 -14.61 5.17 4.92
N GLU A 741 -14.27 5.27 3.65
CA GLU A 741 -15.22 5.76 2.68
C GLU A 741 -16.20 4.61 2.41
N PRO A 742 -17.50 4.82 2.62
CA PRO A 742 -18.50 3.82 2.27
C PRO A 742 -18.33 3.55 0.78
N ALA A 743 -18.07 2.29 0.43
CA ALA A 743 -18.05 1.82 -0.93
C ALA A 743 -19.25 2.40 -1.68
N ALA A 744 -18.98 3.26 -2.65
CA ALA A 744 -19.99 3.80 -3.54
C ALA A 744 -20.75 2.62 -4.15
N ALA A 745 -22.04 2.57 -3.93
CA ALA A 745 -22.93 1.55 -4.48
C ALA A 745 -22.68 1.43 -5.99
N PRO A 746 -22.62 0.22 -6.57
CA PRO A 746 -22.33 0.05 -7.98
C PRO A 746 -23.41 0.79 -8.79
N ALA A 747 -22.95 1.72 -9.64
CA ALA A 747 -23.78 2.49 -10.52
C ALA A 747 -24.66 1.53 -11.35
N LYS A 748 -25.96 1.63 -11.18
CA LYS A 748 -26.95 0.89 -11.96
C LYS A 748 -26.70 1.19 -13.45
N LYS A 749 -26.20 0.20 -14.19
CA LYS A 749 -26.13 0.24 -15.64
C LYS A 749 -27.54 0.48 -16.16
N LYS A 750 -27.78 1.66 -16.73
CA LYS A 750 -28.98 1.93 -17.54
C LYS A 750 -28.97 1.00 -18.73
N VAL A 751 -29.79 -0.03 -18.69
CA VAL A 751 -30.11 -0.86 -19.85
C VAL A 751 -30.96 0.00 -20.78
N THR A 752 -30.37 0.52 -21.83
CA THR A 752 -31.07 1.16 -22.95
C THR A 752 -31.81 0.08 -23.73
N LYS A 753 -33.11 -0.05 -23.47
CA LYS A 753 -34.01 -0.83 -24.33
C LYS A 753 -34.10 -0.16 -25.70
N LYS A 754 -33.49 -0.78 -26.71
CA LYS A 754 -33.77 -0.46 -28.12
C LYS A 754 -35.22 -0.86 -28.43
N THR A 755 -36.11 0.11 -28.52
CA THR A 755 -37.45 -0.06 -29.04
C THR A 755 -37.41 -0.11 -30.57
N THR A 756 -37.59 -1.31 -31.11
CA THR A 756 -37.88 -1.53 -32.54
C THR A 756 -39.27 -1.06 -32.87
N LYS A 757 -39.39 0.06 -33.56
CA LYS A 757 -40.69 0.53 -34.15
C LYS A 757 -41.10 -0.37 -35.31
N LYS A 758 -42.06 -1.26 -35.10
CA LYS A 758 -42.83 -1.90 -36.17
C LYS A 758 -43.85 -0.92 -36.70
N LYS A 759 -43.67 -0.51 -37.96
CA LYS A 759 -44.69 0.23 -38.73
C LYS A 759 -45.90 -0.66 -39.01
N LYS A 760 -47.03 -0.42 -38.37
CA LYS A 760 -48.33 -0.92 -38.82
C LYS A 760 -48.97 0.04 -39.80
N LYS A 761 -49.20 -0.38 -41.05
CA LYS A 761 -50.05 0.27 -42.04
C LYS A 761 -51.50 0.26 -41.59
N LYS A 762 -52.11 1.42 -41.39
CA LYS A 762 -53.58 1.57 -41.22
C LYS A 762 -54.23 1.65 -42.59
N LYS A 763 -55.03 0.65 -42.92
CA LYS A 763 -56.03 0.74 -44.01
C LYS A 763 -57.26 1.56 -43.52
N LYS A 764 -57.53 2.63 -44.26
CA LYS A 764 -58.78 3.39 -44.12
C LYS A 764 -59.97 2.54 -44.59
N ARG A 765 -61.03 2.44 -43.81
CA ARG A 765 -62.41 2.14 -44.26
C ARG A 765 -63.28 3.31 -43.82
N LYS A 766 -64.09 3.82 -44.82
CA LYS A 766 -65.10 4.87 -44.68
C LYS A 766 -66.31 4.28 -43.94
N PRO A 767 -67.11 5.11 -43.24
CA PRO A 767 -68.38 4.74 -42.68
C PRO A 767 -69.49 4.94 -43.71
N SER A 768 -70.55 4.12 -43.62
CA SER A 768 -71.86 4.38 -44.20
C SER A 768 -72.88 4.14 -43.09
N ASN A 769 -73.72 5.17 -42.93
CA ASN A 769 -74.99 5.34 -42.18
C ASN A 769 -74.96 5.24 -40.69
#